data_e0a52b5883e8207e485cf84d7bd933d2
#
_entry.id   e0a52b5883e8207e485cf84d7bd933d2
#
_cell.length_a   1.000
_cell.length_b   1.000
_cell.length_c   1.000
_cell.angle_alpha   90.00
_cell.angle_beta   90.00
_cell.angle_gamma   90.00
#
_symmetry.space_group_name_H-M   'P 1'
#
loop_
_entity.id
_entity.type
_entity.pdbx_description
1 polymer ?
#
loop_
_entity_poly.entity_id
_entity_poly.type
_entity_poly.pdbx_seq_one_letter_code
_entity_poly.pdbx_strand_id
1 'polypeptide(L)'
;DRLNNYPLTDGEMQQIIEQITELRTPLKLNGFINGKTVSIKRDNPDDKLHFGTEISLKIYDRREIAAGQSRYQIVQQPVFPSKSKMLNDRRGDLMLLINGMPVIHIELKRSGVPVSQAYNQIEKYSYEGVFTGLFSLVQVFVAMNPEETRYFANPGPDGKFNTDYYFHWADFNNEPINDWKAIASSLLSIPMAHQLIGFYTVADNADGVLKVMRSYQYYAASAISDVVSKTKWDSGKQRGGYIWHTTGSGKTMTSFKSAQLIANSNDADKVIFLTDRIELGTQSLKEYRAFADENETVQATENTYVLLTKLKSNATADTLIVTSIQKMSNIRDEDGGLNASDIEIINGKRLVFIVDEAHRSTFGDMLSIIKETFPNAIFFGFTGTPVFEENAKKNNAQTDVFGNELHRYSIADGIRDKNVLGFDPYKVLTFRDKDVRKVVALEKAKAATEEEAISDPKKAKIFYEYMDSSTVKMAGFLGDDGKWVKGIEDYLPKTQYLSSEHQSKVVEDIQENWLTLSHNGKFHAIFATSSIPEAIDYYRLLKAAMPKLRISCLFDPNISNEDGDYKEYRGQPIAFYKEQGLIEILTDYNMMFGQDFSIATHARFKKDLSLRLAHKEQYKRVEREPEKQLDLLIVVDQMLTGFDSKWVNTLYMDKILEYENIIQAFSRTNRLFGPDKPFGIIRYYRKPHTMEQNVSKAVKLYSGDRPIGLFVEKLSYNLGKLNAVFDDIAYLFKNAGIPDFEKLPADGTVRAKFASLFRDFNGYLEAAKIQGFRWDKHTYSFKDEESGNSIEITMEFDENAFLVLAQRYKELSAASPDDPGSQDIDIPYDLVGYLTEIDTGVIDADYMNSRFDKYLKLIRQEGSSEESIEQAKAELHKTFAALTQEEQKYANIFLHDIERGDVIAEDGKTLRDYITEYQFRAKDDQIHRFATIFGLDEDKLRNMMGLNLNEATINEFGRFDELKKSVDKSKAKAFFEAYEQTKLIPPKVNMKTDQLLRQFILTGGFEVDMP
;
A
#
# COMPACT_ATOMS: atom_id res chain seq x y z
N ASP A 1 -33.79 25.77 2.39
CA ASP A 1 -35.16 26.10 2.00
C ASP A 1 -35.71 25.23 0.86
N ARG A 2 -35.11 25.32 -0.34
CA ARG A 2 -35.62 24.67 -1.58
C ARG A 2 -35.72 23.14 -1.46
N LEU A 3 -34.71 22.48 -0.91
CA LEU A 3 -34.65 21.01 -0.82
C LEU A 3 -35.77 20.41 0.05
N ASN A 4 -36.25 21.20 1.07
CA ASN A 4 -37.25 20.70 2.01
C ASN A 4 -38.61 21.42 1.88
N ASN A 5 -38.70 22.39 0.99
CA ASN A 5 -39.88 23.30 0.83
C ASN A 5 -40.27 24.04 2.13
N TYR A 6 -39.31 24.31 3.00
CA TYR A 6 -39.48 25.10 4.21
C TYR A 6 -38.62 26.37 4.13
N PRO A 7 -39.17 27.57 4.22
CA PRO A 7 -38.39 28.78 4.47
C PRO A 7 -37.81 28.71 5.89
N LEU A 8 -36.50 28.82 6.01
CA LEU A 8 -35.78 28.72 7.27
C LEU A 8 -35.46 30.10 7.81
N THR A 9 -35.50 30.23 9.13
CA THR A 9 -35.03 31.41 9.85
C THR A 9 -33.54 31.33 10.13
N ASP A 10 -32.90 32.43 10.53
CA ASP A 10 -31.49 32.45 10.93
C ASP A 10 -31.26 31.55 12.16
N GLY A 11 -32.21 31.48 13.11
CA GLY A 11 -32.14 30.61 14.27
C GLY A 11 -32.19 29.13 13.90
N GLU A 12 -33.02 28.74 12.95
CA GLU A 12 -33.10 27.37 12.42
C GLU A 12 -31.83 26.99 11.64
N MET A 13 -31.28 27.94 10.86
CA MET A 13 -29.99 27.73 10.20
C MET A 13 -28.86 27.51 11.19
N GLN A 14 -28.87 28.27 12.31
CA GLN A 14 -27.86 28.07 13.35
C GLN A 14 -27.95 26.68 13.99
N GLN A 15 -29.18 26.18 14.28
CA GLN A 15 -29.37 24.80 14.79
C GLN A 15 -28.83 23.76 13.82
N ILE A 16 -29.01 23.97 12.49
CA ILE A 16 -28.45 23.04 11.46
C ILE A 16 -26.90 23.04 11.50
N ILE A 17 -26.31 24.24 11.50
CA ILE A 17 -24.84 24.40 11.50
C ILE A 17 -24.23 23.79 12.75
N GLU A 18 -24.83 23.97 13.93
CA GLU A 18 -24.35 23.37 15.17
C GLU A 18 -24.34 21.85 15.11
N GLN A 19 -25.46 21.22 14.70
CA GLN A 19 -25.54 19.77 14.57
C GLN A 19 -24.52 19.21 13.56
N ILE A 20 -24.32 19.87 12.43
CA ILE A 20 -23.33 19.46 11.43
C ILE A 20 -21.92 19.62 11.99
N THR A 21 -21.64 20.72 12.68
CA THR A 21 -20.31 20.98 13.24
C THR A 21 -19.95 20.00 14.35
N GLU A 22 -20.94 19.46 15.08
CA GLU A 22 -20.74 18.44 16.10
C GLU A 22 -20.27 17.09 15.54
N LEU A 23 -20.51 16.80 14.27
CA LEU A 23 -20.06 15.55 13.62
C LEU A 23 -18.54 15.42 13.54
N ARG A 24 -17.82 16.51 13.45
CA ARG A 24 -16.35 16.68 13.59
C ARG A 24 -15.44 15.84 12.67
N THR A 25 -15.94 14.80 12.06
CA THR A 25 -15.13 13.93 11.19
C THR A 25 -15.80 13.73 9.82
N PRO A 26 -15.01 13.66 8.73
CA PRO A 26 -15.54 13.37 7.39
C PRO A 26 -16.32 12.05 7.33
N LEU A 27 -15.91 11.05 8.11
CA LEU A 27 -16.57 9.76 8.20
C LEU A 27 -18.00 9.84 8.72
N LYS A 28 -18.20 10.52 9.84
CA LYS A 28 -19.54 10.72 10.44
C LYS A 28 -20.41 11.55 9.53
N LEU A 29 -19.83 12.52 8.85
CA LEU A 29 -20.55 13.36 7.91
C LEU A 29 -20.99 12.59 6.67
N ASN A 30 -20.18 11.66 6.16
CA ASN A 30 -20.55 10.83 5.02
C ASN A 30 -21.81 10.01 5.33
N GLY A 31 -21.88 9.39 6.50
CA GLY A 31 -23.09 8.70 6.96
C GLY A 31 -24.30 9.64 7.05
N PHE A 32 -24.07 10.90 7.40
CA PHE A 32 -25.12 11.93 7.44
C PHE A 32 -25.60 12.34 6.05
N ILE A 33 -24.70 12.58 5.12
CA ILE A 33 -24.99 12.88 3.72
C ILE A 33 -25.79 11.75 3.06
N ASN A 34 -25.51 10.51 3.41
CA ASN A 34 -26.09 9.32 2.77
C ASN A 34 -27.48 8.91 3.27
N GLY A 35 -28.19 9.74 4.01
CA GLY A 35 -29.60 9.47 4.29
C GLY A 35 -30.13 9.93 5.63
N LYS A 36 -29.35 10.64 6.42
CA LYS A 36 -29.82 11.24 7.67
C LYS A 36 -30.40 12.62 7.45
N THR A 37 -31.32 12.99 8.34
CA THR A 37 -31.93 14.32 8.41
C THR A 37 -31.44 15.04 9.66
N VAL A 38 -31.38 16.36 9.58
CA VAL A 38 -31.20 17.21 10.77
C VAL A 38 -32.54 17.46 11.40
N SER A 39 -32.68 17.27 12.70
CA SER A 39 -33.88 17.63 13.43
C SER A 39 -33.73 19.04 14.01
N ILE A 40 -34.61 19.92 13.65
CA ILE A 40 -34.63 21.28 14.17
C ILE A 40 -35.95 21.59 14.86
N LYS A 41 -35.91 22.45 15.87
CA LYS A 41 -37.11 22.99 16.47
C LYS A 41 -37.55 24.19 15.64
N ARG A 42 -38.75 24.11 15.08
CA ARG A 42 -39.36 25.14 14.22
C ARG A 42 -39.60 26.43 14.99
N ASP A 43 -39.03 27.55 14.59
CA ASP A 43 -39.19 28.87 15.21
C ASP A 43 -39.76 29.93 14.26
N ASN A 44 -40.11 29.52 13.02
CA ASN A 44 -40.72 30.41 12.04
C ASN A 44 -42.19 30.72 12.40
N PRO A 45 -42.54 31.99 12.74
CA PRO A 45 -43.88 32.37 13.15
C PRO A 45 -44.92 32.28 12.02
N ASP A 46 -44.52 32.28 10.78
CA ASP A 46 -45.40 32.14 9.62
C ASP A 46 -45.88 30.71 9.40
N ASP A 47 -45.14 29.70 9.92
CA ASP A 47 -45.52 28.28 9.87
C ASP A 47 -46.27 27.88 11.15
N LYS A 48 -47.52 28.32 11.25
CA LYS A 48 -48.34 28.04 12.44
C LYS A 48 -48.59 26.56 12.71
N LEU A 49 -48.50 25.72 11.69
CA LEU A 49 -48.75 24.28 11.79
C LEU A 49 -47.61 23.56 12.54
N HIS A 50 -46.40 23.96 12.30
CA HIS A 50 -45.22 23.28 12.83
C HIS A 50 -44.49 24.12 13.91
N PHE A 51 -44.93 25.33 14.18
CA PHE A 51 -44.29 26.23 15.16
C PHE A 51 -44.12 25.55 16.53
N GLY A 52 -42.88 25.51 17.01
CA GLY A 52 -42.51 24.92 18.29
C GLY A 52 -42.34 23.37 18.24
N THR A 53 -42.65 22.74 17.12
CA THR A 53 -42.45 21.27 16.94
C THR A 53 -41.11 20.96 16.31
N GLU A 54 -40.66 19.73 16.45
CA GLU A 54 -39.47 19.24 15.76
C GLU A 54 -39.81 18.82 14.33
N ILE A 55 -39.02 19.29 13.36
CA ILE A 55 -39.13 18.87 11.98
C ILE A 55 -37.76 18.30 11.51
N SER A 56 -37.82 17.30 10.62
CA SER A 56 -36.63 16.68 10.05
C SER A 56 -36.35 17.25 8.66
N LEU A 57 -35.15 17.75 8.46
CA LEU A 57 -34.73 18.39 7.21
C LEU A 57 -33.61 17.61 6.54
N LYS A 58 -33.70 17.44 5.22
CA LYS A 58 -32.60 16.96 4.39
C LYS A 58 -31.61 18.09 4.13
N ILE A 59 -30.34 17.83 4.25
CA ILE A 59 -29.27 18.76 3.88
C ILE A 59 -28.70 18.41 2.51
N TYR A 60 -28.73 17.13 2.17
CA TYR A 60 -28.28 16.58 0.92
C TYR A 60 -29.30 15.52 0.44
N ASP A 61 -29.62 15.52 -0.84
CA ASP A 61 -30.39 14.45 -1.45
C ASP A 61 -29.59 13.86 -2.62
N ARG A 62 -29.02 12.66 -2.42
CA ARG A 62 -28.16 12.00 -3.40
C ARG A 62 -28.85 11.70 -4.74
N ARG A 63 -30.16 11.63 -4.75
CA ARG A 63 -30.98 11.33 -5.95
C ARG A 63 -31.37 12.59 -6.72
N GLU A 64 -31.27 13.74 -6.08
CA GLU A 64 -31.74 15.01 -6.65
C GLU A 64 -30.60 15.69 -7.44
N ILE A 65 -30.29 15.22 -8.64
CA ILE A 65 -29.27 15.79 -9.53
C ILE A 65 -29.89 16.71 -10.58
N ALA A 66 -31.08 16.39 -11.08
CA ALA A 66 -31.68 17.02 -12.25
C ALA A 66 -32.87 17.93 -11.94
N ALA A 67 -33.49 17.83 -10.79
CA ALA A 67 -34.71 18.60 -10.46
C ALA A 67 -34.44 20.06 -10.03
N GLY A 68 -33.16 20.46 -9.86
CA GLY A 68 -32.78 21.85 -9.59
C GLY A 68 -33.10 22.34 -8.18
N GLN A 69 -33.33 21.44 -7.24
CA GLN A 69 -33.58 21.78 -5.85
C GLN A 69 -32.28 21.97 -5.07
N SER A 70 -31.22 21.24 -5.41
CA SER A 70 -29.89 21.45 -4.84
C SER A 70 -29.20 22.66 -5.46
N ARG A 71 -28.44 23.39 -4.64
CA ARG A 71 -27.58 24.49 -5.06
C ARG A 71 -26.13 24.02 -5.14
N TYR A 72 -25.51 24.33 -6.26
CA TYR A 72 -24.09 24.11 -6.49
C TYR A 72 -23.37 25.45 -6.54
N GLN A 73 -22.29 25.57 -5.79
CA GLN A 73 -21.55 26.81 -5.64
C GLN A 73 -20.05 26.52 -5.77
N ILE A 74 -19.33 27.45 -6.37
CA ILE A 74 -17.88 27.44 -6.44
C ILE A 74 -17.39 28.66 -5.66
N VAL A 75 -16.57 28.42 -4.63
CA VAL A 75 -15.89 29.48 -3.90
C VAL A 75 -14.45 29.54 -4.37
N GLN A 76 -14.06 30.71 -4.85
CA GLN A 76 -12.70 31.02 -5.22
C GLN A 76 -11.97 31.62 -4.03
N GLN A 77 -10.77 31.16 -3.77
CA GLN A 77 -9.90 31.58 -2.68
C GLN A 77 -10.62 31.57 -1.30
N PRO A 78 -11.18 30.41 -0.89
CA PRO A 78 -11.77 30.29 0.44
C PRO A 78 -10.75 30.68 1.50
N VAL A 79 -11.17 31.50 2.44
CA VAL A 79 -10.34 31.91 3.57
C VAL A 79 -10.62 31.01 4.75
N PHE A 80 -9.59 30.34 5.23
CA PHE A 80 -9.64 29.50 6.42
C PHE A 80 -9.14 30.31 7.61
N PRO A 81 -10.00 30.62 8.58
CA PRO A 81 -9.57 31.39 9.74
C PRO A 81 -8.57 30.58 10.56
N SER A 82 -7.43 31.19 10.82
CA SER A 82 -6.42 30.55 11.65
C SER A 82 -6.90 30.43 13.09
N LYS A 83 -6.70 29.29 13.73
CA LYS A 83 -6.95 29.11 15.17
C LYS A 83 -6.04 29.98 16.04
N SER A 84 -4.88 30.37 15.49
CA SER A 84 -3.90 31.23 16.15
C SER A 84 -3.92 32.61 15.51
N LYS A 85 -4.09 33.64 16.32
CA LYS A 85 -4.00 35.03 15.86
C LYS A 85 -2.59 35.43 15.41
N MET A 86 -1.60 34.59 15.61
CA MET A 86 -0.22 34.81 15.15
C MET A 86 0.06 34.20 13.76
N LEU A 87 -0.75 33.25 13.32
CA LEU A 87 -0.68 32.71 11.98
C LEU A 87 -1.69 33.46 11.10
N ASN A 88 -1.26 33.87 9.93
CA ASN A 88 -2.16 34.45 8.94
C ASN A 88 -3.23 33.43 8.54
N ASP A 89 -4.42 33.90 8.22
CA ASP A 89 -5.45 33.07 7.63
C ASP A 89 -4.91 32.39 6.38
N ARG A 90 -5.20 31.09 6.25
CA ARG A 90 -4.83 30.32 5.06
C ARG A 90 -5.86 30.58 3.95
N ARG A 91 -5.41 30.50 2.72
CA ARG A 91 -6.29 30.60 1.54
C ARG A 91 -6.10 29.35 0.71
N GLY A 92 -7.19 28.67 0.39
CA GLY A 92 -7.22 27.65 -0.63
C GLY A 92 -7.49 28.26 -2.00
N ASP A 93 -7.43 27.43 -3.05
CA ASP A 93 -7.67 27.93 -4.40
C ASP A 93 -9.15 27.87 -4.78
N LEU A 94 -9.77 26.67 -4.74
CA LEU A 94 -11.18 26.48 -5.07
C LEU A 94 -11.88 25.53 -4.09
N MET A 95 -13.17 25.74 -3.93
CA MET A 95 -14.01 24.84 -3.12
C MET A 95 -15.37 24.69 -3.78
N LEU A 96 -15.81 23.42 -3.94
CA LEU A 96 -17.15 23.10 -4.39
C LEU A 96 -18.06 22.91 -3.18
N LEU A 97 -19.21 23.56 -3.22
CA LEU A 97 -20.25 23.45 -2.20
C LEU A 97 -21.53 22.88 -2.82
N ILE A 98 -22.20 22.04 -2.05
CA ILE A 98 -23.55 21.57 -2.35
C ILE A 98 -24.46 22.00 -1.20
N ASN A 99 -25.45 22.79 -1.50
CA ASN A 99 -26.37 23.41 -0.51
C ASN A 99 -25.63 24.20 0.59
N GLY A 100 -24.52 24.85 0.23
CA GLY A 100 -23.66 25.59 1.17
C GLY A 100 -22.64 24.74 1.92
N MET A 101 -22.66 23.40 1.78
CA MET A 101 -21.68 22.53 2.41
C MET A 101 -20.42 22.42 1.56
N PRO A 102 -19.23 22.67 2.12
CA PRO A 102 -17.97 22.47 1.42
C PRO A 102 -17.68 20.95 1.31
N VAL A 103 -17.80 20.37 0.13
CA VAL A 103 -17.69 18.93 -0.08
C VAL A 103 -16.43 18.52 -0.83
N ILE A 104 -15.91 19.38 -1.73
CA ILE A 104 -14.67 19.14 -2.46
C ILE A 104 -13.78 20.37 -2.35
N HIS A 105 -12.54 20.18 -1.93
CA HIS A 105 -11.51 21.20 -1.93
C HIS A 105 -10.50 20.92 -3.03
N ILE A 106 -10.16 21.94 -3.82
CA ILE A 106 -9.28 21.84 -4.97
C ILE A 106 -8.11 22.79 -4.76
N GLU A 107 -6.89 22.24 -4.85
CA GLU A 107 -5.66 23.01 -4.80
C GLU A 107 -4.99 23.01 -6.17
N LEU A 108 -4.59 24.17 -6.67
CA LEU A 108 -4.10 24.36 -8.04
C LEU A 108 -2.62 24.72 -8.05
N LYS A 109 -1.91 24.23 -9.06
CA LYS A 109 -0.54 24.68 -9.38
C LYS A 109 -0.44 25.09 -10.84
N ARG A 110 0.57 25.90 -11.14
CA ARG A 110 0.85 26.36 -12.51
C ARG A 110 1.39 25.21 -13.34
N SER A 111 1.29 25.32 -14.66
CA SER A 111 1.98 24.43 -15.60
C SER A 111 3.47 24.36 -15.28
N GLY A 112 4.04 23.15 -15.35
CA GLY A 112 5.45 22.89 -15.03
C GLY A 112 5.74 22.74 -13.53
N VAL A 113 4.76 22.97 -12.64
CA VAL A 113 4.89 22.71 -11.21
C VAL A 113 4.27 21.34 -10.91
N PRO A 114 5.00 20.41 -10.26
CA PRO A 114 4.45 19.07 -9.95
C PRO A 114 3.17 19.15 -9.15
N VAL A 115 2.19 18.29 -9.48
CA VAL A 115 0.90 18.21 -8.75
C VAL A 115 1.09 17.81 -7.28
N SER A 116 2.20 17.17 -6.97
CA SER A 116 2.60 16.82 -5.61
C SER A 116 2.69 18.02 -4.67
N GLN A 117 3.09 19.18 -5.16
CA GLN A 117 3.07 20.41 -4.35
C GLN A 117 1.65 20.81 -3.92
N ALA A 118 0.64 20.50 -4.74
CA ALA A 118 -0.75 20.79 -4.38
C ALA A 118 -1.23 19.84 -3.27
N TYR A 119 -1.00 18.54 -3.38
CA TYR A 119 -1.44 17.63 -2.32
C TYR A 119 -0.62 17.77 -1.03
N ASN A 120 0.68 18.08 -1.08
CA ASN A 120 1.47 18.39 0.11
C ASN A 120 0.96 19.67 0.82
N GLN A 121 0.50 20.65 0.06
CA GLN A 121 -0.14 21.83 0.62
C GLN A 121 -1.46 21.48 1.33
N ILE A 122 -2.28 20.60 0.77
CA ILE A 122 -3.50 20.08 1.40
C ILE A 122 -3.16 19.36 2.70
N GLU A 123 -2.15 18.48 2.70
CA GLU A 123 -1.66 17.79 3.90
C GLU A 123 -1.23 18.77 4.98
N LYS A 124 -0.41 19.76 4.61
CA LYS A 124 0.02 20.83 5.53
C LYS A 124 -1.18 21.56 6.14
N TYR A 125 -2.17 21.93 5.33
CA TYR A 125 -3.38 22.58 5.82
C TYR A 125 -4.16 21.70 6.79
N SER A 126 -4.24 20.41 6.54
CA SER A 126 -4.88 19.46 7.44
C SER A 126 -4.17 19.38 8.79
N TYR A 127 -2.81 19.26 8.80
CA TYR A 127 -2.02 19.27 10.04
C TYR A 127 -2.11 20.59 10.81
N GLU A 128 -2.23 21.72 10.12
CA GLU A 128 -2.46 23.03 10.73
C GLU A 128 -3.90 23.19 11.28
N GLY A 129 -4.76 22.20 11.08
CA GLY A 129 -6.14 22.17 11.54
C GLY A 129 -7.07 23.10 10.78
N VAL A 130 -6.77 23.37 9.51
CA VAL A 130 -7.59 24.19 8.60
C VAL A 130 -8.94 23.53 8.36
N PHE A 131 -8.98 22.22 8.16
CA PHE A 131 -10.20 21.45 7.90
C PHE A 131 -10.94 21.10 9.20
N THR A 132 -11.44 22.13 9.89
CA THR A 132 -12.19 22.01 11.15
C THR A 132 -13.48 22.84 11.08
N GLY A 133 -14.41 22.60 12.00
CA GLY A 133 -15.72 23.25 11.97
C GLY A 133 -16.48 22.90 10.69
N LEU A 134 -16.99 23.90 9.98
CA LEU A 134 -17.69 23.69 8.71
C LEU A 134 -16.80 23.05 7.62
N PHE A 135 -15.50 23.32 7.63
CA PHE A 135 -14.56 22.75 6.66
C PHE A 135 -14.21 21.27 6.94
N SER A 136 -14.58 20.72 8.09
CA SER A 136 -14.53 19.27 8.30
C SER A 136 -15.51 18.50 7.43
N LEU A 137 -16.43 19.17 6.77
CA LEU A 137 -17.37 18.58 5.79
C LEU A 137 -16.71 18.16 4.48
N VAL A 138 -15.51 18.67 4.15
CA VAL A 138 -14.80 18.29 2.93
C VAL A 138 -14.61 16.78 2.90
N GLN A 139 -15.16 16.14 1.86
CA GLN A 139 -15.12 14.69 1.66
C GLN A 139 -13.97 14.28 0.77
N VAL A 140 -13.71 15.06 -0.28
CA VAL A 140 -12.73 14.75 -1.31
C VAL A 140 -11.80 15.94 -1.52
N PHE A 141 -10.52 15.65 -1.62
CA PHE A 141 -9.49 16.58 -2.04
C PHE A 141 -9.12 16.34 -3.50
N VAL A 142 -8.84 17.42 -4.22
CA VAL A 142 -8.33 17.38 -5.60
C VAL A 142 -7.11 18.27 -5.69
N ALA A 143 -6.00 17.70 -6.09
CA ALA A 143 -4.76 18.39 -6.39
C ALA A 143 -4.59 18.44 -7.91
N MET A 144 -4.38 19.61 -8.50
CA MET A 144 -4.41 19.79 -9.94
C MET A 144 -3.37 20.78 -10.42
N ASN A 145 -2.77 20.47 -11.55
CA ASN A 145 -2.14 21.43 -12.46
C ASN A 145 -2.72 21.24 -13.89
N PRO A 146 -2.35 22.02 -14.90
CA PRO A 146 -2.91 21.88 -16.24
C PRO A 146 -2.70 20.51 -16.89
N GLU A 147 -1.67 19.75 -16.47
CA GLU A 147 -1.22 18.51 -17.08
C GLU A 147 -1.54 17.26 -16.26
N GLU A 148 -1.89 17.40 -14.97
CA GLU A 148 -2.12 16.27 -14.07
C GLU A 148 -3.15 16.61 -13.00
N THR A 149 -3.96 15.62 -12.65
CA THR A 149 -4.91 15.70 -11.53
C THR A 149 -4.84 14.46 -10.66
N ARG A 150 -4.84 14.68 -9.35
CA ARG A 150 -5.00 13.63 -8.32
C ARG A 150 -6.20 13.94 -7.45
N TYR A 151 -6.97 12.90 -7.09
CA TYR A 151 -8.07 13.04 -6.14
C TYR A 151 -8.02 11.94 -5.09
N PHE A 152 -8.42 12.27 -3.89
CA PHE A 152 -8.37 11.36 -2.74
C PHE A 152 -9.38 11.76 -1.67
N ALA A 153 -9.77 10.79 -0.83
CA ALA A 153 -10.69 11.05 0.27
C ALA A 153 -9.99 11.82 1.41
N ASN A 154 -10.77 12.63 2.12
CA ASN A 154 -10.29 13.28 3.34
C ASN A 154 -10.10 12.24 4.46
N PRO A 155 -8.87 11.99 4.93
CA PRO A 155 -8.62 11.00 5.99
C PRO A 155 -9.19 11.41 7.36
N GLY A 156 -9.59 12.69 7.52
CA GLY A 156 -10.04 13.23 8.78
C GLY A 156 -8.89 13.57 9.74
N PRO A 157 -9.23 14.13 10.92
CA PRO A 157 -8.23 14.64 11.87
C PRO A 157 -7.36 13.54 12.49
N ASP A 158 -7.87 12.32 12.58
CA ASP A 158 -7.15 11.17 13.17
C ASP A 158 -6.54 10.26 12.10
N GLY A 159 -6.82 10.52 10.82
CA GLY A 159 -6.34 9.75 9.69
C GLY A 159 -4.97 10.22 9.20
N LYS A 160 -4.27 9.32 8.48
CA LYS A 160 -3.00 9.65 7.83
C LYS A 160 -3.19 9.77 6.34
N PHE A 161 -2.59 10.78 5.76
CA PHE A 161 -2.46 10.88 4.31
C PHE A 161 -1.56 9.74 3.81
N ASN A 162 -1.91 9.18 2.65
CA ASN A 162 -1.13 8.13 2.02
C ASN A 162 -1.24 8.27 0.50
N THR A 163 -0.13 8.58 -0.14
CA THR A 163 -0.02 8.81 -1.58
C THR A 163 -0.43 7.60 -2.42
N ASP A 164 -0.39 6.39 -1.87
CA ASP A 164 -0.89 5.18 -2.52
C ASP A 164 -2.40 5.24 -2.83
N TYR A 165 -3.12 6.13 -2.17
CA TYR A 165 -4.56 6.37 -2.35
C TYR A 165 -4.89 7.68 -3.06
N TYR A 166 -3.92 8.28 -3.76
CA TYR A 166 -4.11 9.47 -4.59
C TYR A 166 -4.27 9.04 -6.05
N PHE A 167 -5.51 9.09 -6.55
CA PHE A 167 -5.90 8.46 -7.79
C PHE A 167 -5.94 9.46 -8.95
N HIS A 168 -5.63 8.96 -10.15
CA HIS A 168 -6.02 9.63 -11.39
C HIS A 168 -7.49 9.35 -11.69
N TRP A 169 -8.16 10.34 -12.27
CA TRP A 169 -9.40 10.06 -12.98
C TRP A 169 -9.09 9.55 -14.39
N ALA A 170 -9.81 8.53 -14.83
CA ALA A 170 -9.61 7.92 -16.13
C ALA A 170 -10.95 7.78 -16.87
N ASP A 171 -10.88 7.55 -18.17
CA ASP A 171 -12.05 7.21 -18.97
C ASP A 171 -12.50 5.75 -18.79
N PHE A 172 -13.51 5.33 -19.55
CA PHE A 172 -14.03 3.96 -19.51
C PHE A 172 -12.98 2.89 -19.90
N ASN A 173 -11.99 3.23 -20.70
CA ASN A 173 -10.92 2.35 -21.14
C ASN A 173 -9.68 2.40 -20.20
N ASN A 174 -9.81 3.02 -19.05
CA ASN A 174 -8.77 3.25 -18.05
C ASN A 174 -7.63 4.17 -18.51
N GLU A 175 -7.85 5.00 -19.57
CA GLU A 175 -6.87 5.99 -19.96
C GLU A 175 -6.97 7.21 -19.04
N PRO A 176 -5.86 7.61 -18.36
CA PRO A 176 -5.87 8.76 -17.48
C PRO A 176 -6.27 10.05 -18.20
N ILE A 177 -7.21 10.78 -17.63
CA ILE A 177 -7.60 12.10 -18.07
C ILE A 177 -6.74 13.12 -17.33
N ASN A 178 -5.81 13.73 -18.04
CA ASN A 178 -4.83 14.66 -17.48
C ASN A 178 -5.17 16.13 -17.73
N ASP A 179 -5.86 16.43 -18.83
CA ASP A 179 -6.24 17.80 -19.16
C ASP A 179 -7.25 18.38 -18.16
N TRP A 180 -6.95 19.54 -17.60
CA TRP A 180 -7.80 20.17 -16.59
C TRP A 180 -9.22 20.50 -17.07
N LYS A 181 -9.42 20.83 -18.37
CA LYS A 181 -10.74 21.08 -18.93
C LYS A 181 -11.57 19.80 -19.01
N ALA A 182 -10.91 18.71 -19.41
CA ALA A 182 -11.54 17.39 -19.43
C ALA A 182 -11.89 16.91 -18.01
N ILE A 183 -11.05 17.17 -17.01
CA ILE A 183 -11.35 16.93 -15.60
C ILE A 183 -12.53 17.78 -15.12
N ALA A 184 -12.56 19.08 -15.46
CA ALA A 184 -13.67 19.95 -15.08
C ALA A 184 -15.01 19.50 -15.68
N SER A 185 -15.00 18.98 -16.89
CA SER A 185 -16.21 18.47 -17.58
C SER A 185 -16.59 17.04 -17.23
N SER A 186 -15.68 16.23 -16.65
CA SER A 186 -15.93 14.84 -16.22
C SER A 186 -16.05 14.73 -14.70
N LEU A 187 -14.93 14.60 -13.98
CA LEU A 187 -14.90 14.40 -12.52
C LEU A 187 -15.60 15.51 -11.74
N LEU A 188 -15.35 16.77 -12.11
CA LEU A 188 -15.86 17.95 -11.42
C LEU A 188 -17.15 18.51 -12.03
N SER A 189 -17.71 17.86 -13.04
CA SER A 189 -19.04 18.23 -13.56
C SER A 189 -20.09 18.11 -12.45
N ILE A 190 -21.12 18.96 -12.49
CA ILE A 190 -22.16 18.92 -11.45
C ILE A 190 -22.76 17.52 -11.27
N PRO A 191 -23.16 16.76 -12.31
CA PRO A 191 -23.68 15.42 -12.11
C PRO A 191 -22.68 14.47 -11.46
N MET A 192 -21.43 14.49 -11.91
CA MET A 192 -20.42 13.57 -11.40
C MET A 192 -19.97 13.96 -9.98
N ALA A 193 -19.72 15.23 -9.71
CA ALA A 193 -19.35 15.70 -8.38
C ALA A 193 -20.43 15.37 -7.34
N HIS A 194 -21.71 15.54 -7.69
CA HIS A 194 -22.83 15.15 -6.83
C HIS A 194 -22.85 13.63 -6.59
N GLN A 195 -22.72 12.83 -7.64
CA GLN A 195 -22.68 11.36 -7.54
C GLN A 195 -21.45 10.88 -6.75
N LEU A 196 -20.29 11.48 -6.96
CA LEU A 196 -19.06 11.12 -6.25
C LEU A 196 -19.26 11.26 -4.73
N ILE A 197 -19.85 12.37 -4.28
CA ILE A 197 -20.14 12.60 -2.86
C ILE A 197 -21.25 11.70 -2.34
N GLY A 198 -22.36 11.56 -3.07
CA GLY A 198 -23.55 10.84 -2.60
C GLY A 198 -23.51 9.33 -2.75
N PHE A 199 -22.76 8.80 -3.73
CA PHE A 199 -22.74 7.36 -4.03
C PHE A 199 -21.36 6.73 -4.03
N TYR A 200 -20.31 7.44 -4.44
CA TYR A 200 -19.00 6.86 -4.71
C TYR A 200 -17.94 7.27 -3.68
N THR A 201 -18.35 7.89 -2.60
CA THR A 201 -17.57 8.06 -1.38
C THR A 201 -18.14 7.13 -0.31
N VAL A 202 -17.28 6.36 0.36
CA VAL A 202 -17.67 5.25 1.23
C VAL A 202 -17.04 5.43 2.61
N ALA A 203 -17.87 5.43 3.65
CA ALA A 203 -17.41 5.35 5.02
C ALA A 203 -17.00 3.90 5.32
N ASP A 204 -15.73 3.67 5.63
CA ASP A 204 -15.27 2.37 6.12
C ASP A 204 -15.21 2.38 7.64
N ASN A 205 -16.23 1.83 8.27
CA ASN A 205 -16.35 1.80 9.73
C ASN A 205 -15.36 0.82 10.38
N ALA A 206 -14.80 -0.14 9.64
CA ALA A 206 -13.79 -1.07 10.17
C ALA A 206 -12.42 -0.41 10.29
N ASP A 207 -12.04 0.38 9.29
CA ASP A 207 -10.79 1.13 9.26
C ASP A 207 -10.92 2.52 9.90
N GLY A 208 -12.15 3.00 10.08
CA GLY A 208 -12.44 4.34 10.63
C GLY A 208 -12.10 5.49 9.68
N VAL A 209 -12.04 5.22 8.38
CA VAL A 209 -11.63 6.18 7.34
C VAL A 209 -12.66 6.31 6.22
N LEU A 210 -12.63 7.45 5.56
CA LEU A 210 -13.39 7.67 4.34
C LEU A 210 -12.58 7.16 3.13
N LYS A 211 -13.25 6.48 2.20
CA LYS A 211 -12.68 6.00 0.94
C LYS A 211 -13.45 6.59 -0.23
N VAL A 212 -12.76 6.98 -1.29
CA VAL A 212 -13.37 7.40 -2.55
C VAL A 212 -13.11 6.35 -3.62
N MET A 213 -14.13 6.04 -4.43
CA MET A 213 -14.00 5.06 -5.51
C MET A 213 -13.11 5.59 -6.62
N ARG A 214 -12.34 4.67 -7.21
CA ARG A 214 -11.53 4.90 -8.40
C ARG A 214 -12.41 4.92 -9.65
N SER A 215 -11.95 5.55 -10.72
CA SER A 215 -12.70 5.67 -11.98
C SER A 215 -13.20 4.33 -12.51
N TYR A 216 -12.34 3.31 -12.59
CA TYR A 216 -12.73 1.98 -13.07
C TYR A 216 -13.79 1.30 -12.20
N GLN A 217 -13.79 1.56 -10.89
CA GLN A 217 -14.82 1.06 -9.97
C GLN A 217 -16.16 1.75 -10.22
N TYR A 218 -16.13 3.06 -10.46
CA TYR A 218 -17.30 3.83 -10.87
C TYR A 218 -17.90 3.28 -12.17
N TYR A 219 -17.09 3.09 -13.21
CA TYR A 219 -17.59 2.58 -14.50
C TYR A 219 -18.14 1.17 -14.38
N ALA A 220 -17.52 0.28 -13.63
CA ALA A 220 -18.01 -1.06 -13.38
C ALA A 220 -19.38 -1.06 -12.66
N ALA A 221 -19.51 -0.27 -11.58
CA ALA A 221 -20.76 -0.16 -10.83
C ALA A 221 -21.87 0.47 -11.68
N SER A 222 -21.55 1.48 -12.48
CA SER A 222 -22.49 2.12 -13.40
C SER A 222 -22.96 1.17 -14.51
N ALA A 223 -22.03 0.41 -15.11
CA ALA A 223 -22.37 -0.57 -16.16
C ALA A 223 -23.32 -1.68 -15.64
N ILE A 224 -23.08 -2.17 -14.42
CA ILE A 224 -23.98 -3.13 -13.77
C ILE A 224 -25.35 -2.51 -13.52
N SER A 225 -25.41 -1.31 -12.93
CA SER A 225 -26.67 -0.60 -12.67
C SER A 225 -27.44 -0.35 -13.95
N ASP A 226 -26.77 0.02 -15.03
CA ASP A 226 -27.35 0.23 -16.35
C ASP A 226 -27.98 -1.03 -16.94
N VAL A 227 -27.31 -2.18 -16.81
CA VAL A 227 -27.85 -3.47 -17.27
C VAL A 227 -29.11 -3.82 -16.49
N VAL A 228 -29.12 -3.64 -15.18
CA VAL A 228 -30.29 -3.95 -14.34
C VAL A 228 -31.46 -3.04 -14.66
N SER A 229 -31.24 -1.73 -14.78
CA SER A 229 -32.30 -0.74 -15.06
C SER A 229 -32.95 -0.93 -16.46
N LYS A 230 -32.16 -1.41 -17.43
CA LYS A 230 -32.64 -1.67 -18.82
C LYS A 230 -33.23 -3.05 -19.00
N THR A 231 -33.22 -3.89 -17.98
CA THR A 231 -33.67 -5.29 -18.05
C THR A 231 -35.16 -5.41 -18.16
N LYS A 232 -35.61 -6.25 -19.13
CA LYS A 232 -37.01 -6.67 -19.28
C LYS A 232 -37.22 -8.00 -18.57
N TRP A 233 -37.66 -7.98 -17.33
CA TRP A 233 -37.72 -9.12 -16.41
C TRP A 233 -38.59 -10.30 -16.91
N ASP A 234 -39.52 -10.06 -17.80
CA ASP A 234 -40.46 -11.07 -18.28
C ASP A 234 -39.92 -11.87 -19.49
N SER A 235 -38.72 -11.62 -19.95
CA SER A 235 -38.21 -12.22 -21.21
C SER A 235 -37.61 -13.61 -21.07
N GLY A 236 -37.29 -14.07 -19.85
CA GLY A 236 -36.75 -15.42 -19.57
C GLY A 236 -35.35 -15.72 -20.14
N LYS A 237 -34.66 -14.77 -20.76
CA LYS A 237 -33.35 -14.95 -21.43
C LYS A 237 -32.32 -13.93 -21.02
N GLN A 238 -32.32 -13.54 -19.75
CA GLN A 238 -31.49 -12.44 -19.38
C GLN A 238 -30.12 -12.89 -18.89
N ARG A 239 -29.09 -12.42 -19.56
CA ARG A 239 -27.71 -12.53 -19.14
C ARG A 239 -27.27 -11.19 -18.53
N GLY A 240 -26.59 -11.23 -17.38
CA GLY A 240 -26.03 -10.04 -16.78
C GLY A 240 -24.74 -9.61 -17.51
N GLY A 241 -23.63 -10.05 -17.01
CA GLY A 241 -22.30 -9.77 -17.53
C GLY A 241 -21.22 -10.08 -16.51
N TYR A 242 -19.97 -9.83 -16.87
CA TYR A 242 -18.90 -9.96 -15.90
C TYR A 242 -17.97 -8.73 -15.86
N ILE A 243 -17.37 -8.53 -14.71
CA ILE A 243 -16.38 -7.51 -14.44
C ILE A 243 -15.01 -8.19 -14.29
N TRP A 244 -14.09 -7.82 -15.15
CA TRP A 244 -12.70 -8.25 -15.04
C TRP A 244 -11.89 -7.19 -14.33
N HIS A 245 -11.75 -7.31 -13.01
CA HIS A 245 -10.91 -6.45 -12.19
C HIS A 245 -9.83 -7.27 -11.50
N THR A 246 -8.56 -6.92 -11.70
CA THR A 246 -7.42 -7.66 -11.16
C THR A 246 -7.49 -7.83 -9.64
N THR A 247 -6.79 -8.80 -9.12
CA THR A 247 -6.68 -9.02 -7.66
C THR A 247 -5.99 -7.80 -7.01
N GLY A 248 -6.58 -7.27 -5.94
CA GLY A 248 -6.08 -6.07 -5.26
C GLY A 248 -6.65 -4.74 -5.74
N SER A 249 -7.49 -4.76 -6.78
CA SER A 249 -8.17 -3.57 -7.30
C SER A 249 -9.37 -3.09 -6.46
N GLY A 250 -9.70 -3.76 -5.34
CA GLY A 250 -10.86 -3.41 -4.52
C GLY A 250 -12.19 -3.96 -5.03
N LYS A 251 -12.20 -5.17 -5.62
CA LYS A 251 -13.41 -5.84 -6.12
C LYS A 251 -14.56 -5.88 -5.10
N THR A 252 -14.25 -6.16 -3.82
CA THR A 252 -15.26 -6.23 -2.75
C THR A 252 -16.00 -4.91 -2.59
N MET A 253 -15.30 -3.77 -2.63
CA MET A 253 -15.94 -2.46 -2.56
C MET A 253 -16.77 -2.16 -3.81
N THR A 254 -16.27 -2.54 -4.99
CA THR A 254 -17.00 -2.37 -6.27
C THR A 254 -18.28 -3.20 -6.30
N SER A 255 -18.21 -4.46 -5.88
CA SER A 255 -19.36 -5.36 -5.83
C SER A 255 -20.39 -4.92 -4.79
N PHE A 256 -19.93 -4.46 -3.62
CA PHE A 256 -20.81 -3.89 -2.60
C PHE A 256 -21.54 -2.65 -3.11
N LYS A 257 -20.82 -1.71 -3.72
CA LYS A 257 -21.45 -0.50 -4.27
C LYS A 257 -22.42 -0.81 -5.39
N SER A 258 -22.11 -1.76 -6.27
CA SER A 258 -23.04 -2.23 -7.29
C SER A 258 -24.32 -2.78 -6.66
N ALA A 259 -24.17 -3.64 -5.63
CA ALA A 259 -25.31 -4.19 -4.90
C ALA A 259 -26.16 -3.11 -4.20
N GLN A 260 -25.49 -2.16 -3.54
CA GLN A 260 -26.13 -1.04 -2.85
C GLN A 260 -26.89 -0.13 -3.81
N LEU A 261 -26.30 0.21 -4.97
CA LEU A 261 -26.97 1.04 -5.99
C LEU A 261 -28.24 0.36 -6.49
N ILE A 262 -28.19 -0.93 -6.81
CA ILE A 262 -29.34 -1.71 -7.28
C ILE A 262 -30.40 -1.83 -6.20
N ALA A 263 -30.02 -2.12 -4.94
CA ALA A 263 -30.97 -2.24 -3.84
C ALA A 263 -31.67 -0.90 -3.55
N ASN A 264 -30.96 0.22 -3.71
CA ASN A 264 -31.49 1.56 -3.43
C ASN A 264 -32.26 2.19 -4.59
N SER A 265 -32.05 1.71 -5.85
CA SER A 265 -32.80 2.18 -7.03
C SER A 265 -34.21 1.59 -7.12
N ASN A 266 -34.49 0.52 -6.40
CA ASN A 266 -35.70 -0.32 -6.51
C ASN A 266 -35.83 -1.01 -7.90
N ASP A 267 -34.75 -1.18 -8.65
CA ASP A 267 -34.72 -1.90 -9.92
C ASP A 267 -34.75 -3.43 -9.72
N ALA A 268 -34.41 -3.89 -8.51
CA ALA A 268 -34.49 -5.28 -8.10
C ALA A 268 -35.16 -5.42 -6.72
N ASP A 269 -35.84 -6.55 -6.49
CA ASP A 269 -36.49 -6.86 -5.22
C ASP A 269 -35.50 -7.55 -4.26
N LYS A 270 -34.53 -8.28 -4.81
CA LYS A 270 -33.46 -8.96 -4.08
C LYS A 270 -32.14 -8.84 -4.81
N VAL A 271 -31.10 -8.52 -4.05
CA VAL A 271 -29.70 -8.55 -4.49
C VAL A 271 -28.96 -9.55 -3.64
N ILE A 272 -28.49 -10.64 -4.25
CA ILE A 272 -27.87 -11.76 -3.56
C ILE A 272 -26.38 -11.82 -3.91
N PHE A 273 -25.53 -11.63 -2.93
CA PHE A 273 -24.09 -11.79 -3.08
C PHE A 273 -23.69 -13.22 -2.76
N LEU A 274 -23.12 -13.90 -3.75
CA LEU A 274 -22.67 -15.30 -3.63
C LEU A 274 -21.17 -15.39 -3.44
N THR A 275 -20.78 -16.07 -2.37
CA THR A 275 -19.37 -16.38 -2.06
C THR A 275 -19.10 -17.87 -2.20
N ASP A 276 -17.85 -18.25 -2.54
CA ASP A 276 -17.44 -19.64 -2.72
C ASP A 276 -17.46 -20.43 -1.40
N ARG A 277 -16.88 -19.87 -0.35
CA ARG A 277 -16.69 -20.55 0.94
C ARG A 277 -17.33 -19.78 2.08
N ILE A 278 -17.79 -20.53 3.10
CA ILE A 278 -18.36 -19.94 4.32
C ILE A 278 -17.37 -18.98 5.00
N GLU A 279 -16.08 -19.30 4.98
CA GLU A 279 -15.02 -18.44 5.54
C GLU A 279 -14.84 -17.13 4.77
N LEU A 280 -14.85 -17.18 3.42
CA LEU A 280 -14.83 -15.99 2.56
C LEU A 280 -16.15 -15.21 2.71
N GLY A 281 -17.27 -15.90 2.87
CA GLY A 281 -18.57 -15.29 3.14
C GLY A 281 -18.58 -14.47 4.43
N THR A 282 -17.91 -14.93 5.47
CA THR A 282 -17.79 -14.16 6.73
C THR A 282 -16.90 -12.94 6.60
N GLN A 283 -15.83 -13.01 5.81
CA GLN A 283 -14.97 -11.86 5.53
C GLN A 283 -15.71 -10.83 4.67
N SER A 284 -16.29 -11.25 3.54
CA SER A 284 -17.06 -10.36 2.67
C SER A 284 -18.26 -9.74 3.38
N LEU A 285 -18.92 -10.50 4.27
CA LEU A 285 -20.00 -9.96 5.11
C LEU A 285 -19.50 -8.89 6.08
N LYS A 286 -18.35 -9.08 6.71
CA LYS A 286 -17.74 -8.07 7.59
C LYS A 286 -17.38 -6.83 6.81
N GLU A 287 -16.77 -6.98 5.63
CA GLU A 287 -16.42 -5.86 4.75
C GLU A 287 -17.68 -5.15 4.24
N TYR A 288 -18.71 -5.88 3.81
CA TYR A 288 -19.99 -5.29 3.40
C TYR A 288 -20.67 -4.51 4.53
N ARG A 289 -20.67 -5.06 5.75
CA ARG A 289 -21.18 -4.36 6.92
C ARG A 289 -20.36 -3.13 7.31
N ALA A 290 -19.06 -3.18 7.07
CA ALA A 290 -18.18 -2.03 7.31
C ALA A 290 -18.46 -0.88 6.34
N PHE A 291 -18.86 -1.20 5.11
CA PHE A 291 -19.20 -0.22 4.07
C PHE A 291 -20.68 0.21 4.08
N ALA A 292 -21.54 -0.51 4.78
CA ALA A 292 -22.95 -0.19 4.86
C ALA A 292 -23.18 1.05 5.71
N ASP A 293 -24.12 1.89 5.29
CA ASP A 293 -24.58 3.04 6.06
C ASP A 293 -25.35 2.56 7.32
N GLU A 294 -25.42 3.41 8.35
CA GLU A 294 -26.06 3.04 9.63
C GLU A 294 -27.52 2.58 9.47
N ASN A 295 -28.20 2.99 8.41
CA ASN A 295 -29.58 2.62 8.12
C ASN A 295 -29.70 1.43 7.15
N GLU A 296 -28.59 0.91 6.65
CA GLU A 296 -28.57 -0.22 5.71
C GLU A 296 -28.32 -1.53 6.46
N THR A 297 -29.14 -2.52 6.19
CA THR A 297 -28.97 -3.84 6.76
C THR A 297 -28.42 -4.82 5.71
N VAL A 298 -27.21 -5.31 5.96
CA VAL A 298 -26.63 -6.41 5.19
C VAL A 298 -26.92 -7.71 5.94
N GLN A 299 -27.77 -8.53 5.34
CA GLN A 299 -28.27 -9.77 5.96
C GLN A 299 -27.34 -10.95 5.70
N ALA A 300 -26.99 -11.66 6.78
CA ALA A 300 -26.33 -12.96 6.69
C ALA A 300 -27.34 -14.09 6.75
N THR A 301 -26.95 -15.25 6.22
CA THR A 301 -27.76 -16.48 6.30
C THR A 301 -27.00 -17.54 7.07
N GLU A 302 -27.56 -17.98 8.20
CA GLU A 302 -26.95 -19.04 9.02
C GLU A 302 -27.17 -20.42 8.38
N ASN A 303 -28.36 -20.64 7.84
CA ASN A 303 -28.76 -21.90 7.18
C ASN A 303 -29.69 -21.62 6.00
N THR A 304 -30.03 -22.68 5.24
CA THR A 304 -30.90 -22.61 4.06
C THR A 304 -32.31 -22.14 4.40
N TYR A 305 -32.86 -22.46 5.59
CA TYR A 305 -34.22 -22.06 6.01
C TYR A 305 -34.28 -20.52 6.22
N VAL A 306 -33.27 -19.94 6.90
CA VAL A 306 -33.18 -18.49 7.08
C VAL A 306 -33.03 -17.79 5.75
N LEU A 307 -32.22 -18.34 4.82
CA LEU A 307 -32.08 -17.83 3.46
C LEU A 307 -33.42 -17.75 2.74
N LEU A 308 -34.20 -18.84 2.79
CA LEU A 308 -35.53 -18.90 2.19
C LEU A 308 -36.50 -17.85 2.75
N THR A 309 -36.52 -17.74 4.06
CA THR A 309 -37.40 -16.76 4.73
C THR A 309 -37.08 -15.34 4.25
N LYS A 310 -35.78 -15.02 4.11
CA LYS A 310 -35.34 -13.70 3.61
C LYS A 310 -35.63 -13.48 2.12
N LEU A 311 -35.47 -14.51 1.28
CA LEU A 311 -35.80 -14.42 -0.14
C LEU A 311 -37.30 -14.18 -0.36
N LYS A 312 -38.18 -14.79 0.45
CA LYS A 312 -39.62 -14.57 0.39
C LYS A 312 -40.06 -13.24 0.99
N SER A 313 -39.33 -12.69 1.94
CA SER A 313 -39.62 -11.41 2.62
C SER A 313 -39.79 -10.25 1.63
N ASN A 314 -40.71 -9.33 1.91
CA ASN A 314 -40.84 -8.06 1.17
C ASN A 314 -40.28 -6.88 1.98
N ALA A 315 -39.67 -7.14 3.13
CA ALA A 315 -39.06 -6.09 3.94
C ALA A 315 -37.81 -5.53 3.24
N THR A 316 -37.63 -4.24 3.22
CA THR A 316 -36.48 -3.54 2.63
C THR A 316 -35.16 -3.95 3.29
N ALA A 317 -35.20 -4.32 4.58
CA ALA A 317 -34.06 -4.85 5.32
C ALA A 317 -33.52 -6.17 4.75
N ASP A 318 -34.32 -6.91 4.01
CA ASP A 318 -33.96 -8.21 3.40
C ASP A 318 -33.69 -8.06 1.88
N THR A 319 -33.45 -6.87 1.37
CA THR A 319 -33.15 -6.66 -0.06
C THR A 319 -31.73 -7.12 -0.37
N LEU A 320 -30.74 -6.79 0.44
CA LEU A 320 -29.34 -7.21 0.24
C LEU A 320 -28.98 -8.39 1.14
N ILE A 321 -28.67 -9.53 0.52
CA ILE A 321 -28.40 -10.81 1.17
C ILE A 321 -27.02 -11.31 0.78
N VAL A 322 -26.20 -11.70 1.78
CA VAL A 322 -24.90 -12.38 1.58
C VAL A 322 -25.03 -13.85 1.96
N THR A 323 -24.69 -14.74 1.06
CA THR A 323 -24.79 -16.20 1.26
C THR A 323 -23.70 -16.96 0.50
N SER A 324 -23.47 -18.23 0.85
CA SER A 324 -22.57 -19.10 0.08
C SER A 324 -23.32 -19.78 -1.08
N ILE A 325 -22.57 -20.09 -2.15
CA ILE A 325 -23.12 -20.78 -3.32
C ILE A 325 -23.68 -22.14 -2.96
N GLN A 326 -23.08 -22.86 -1.99
CA GLN A 326 -23.57 -24.16 -1.52
C GLN A 326 -24.97 -24.04 -0.88
N LYS A 327 -25.20 -23.03 -0.04
CA LYS A 327 -26.51 -22.80 0.56
C LYS A 327 -27.54 -22.45 -0.49
N MET A 328 -27.15 -21.65 -1.48
CA MET A 328 -28.05 -21.25 -2.56
C MET A 328 -28.37 -22.40 -3.50
N SER A 329 -27.42 -23.25 -3.85
CA SER A 329 -27.62 -24.43 -4.70
C SER A 329 -28.44 -25.55 -4.03
N ASN A 330 -28.53 -25.55 -2.69
CA ASN A 330 -29.36 -26.46 -1.94
C ASN A 330 -30.85 -26.07 -1.95
N ILE A 331 -31.19 -24.93 -2.50
CA ILE A 331 -32.58 -24.53 -2.73
C ILE A 331 -33.06 -25.22 -4.02
N ARG A 332 -33.55 -26.45 -3.88
CA ARG A 332 -34.10 -27.31 -4.97
C ARG A 332 -35.42 -27.91 -4.58
N ASP A 333 -36.10 -28.44 -5.58
CA ASP A 333 -37.39 -29.09 -5.46
C ASP A 333 -37.29 -30.55 -4.94
N GLU A 334 -36.11 -31.16 -4.82
CA GLU A 334 -35.87 -32.53 -4.47
C GLU A 334 -35.17 -32.68 -3.13
N ASP A 335 -35.76 -33.42 -2.19
CA ASP A 335 -35.21 -33.90 -0.90
C ASP A 335 -35.07 -32.94 0.30
N GLY A 336 -35.49 -31.68 0.20
CA GLY A 336 -35.25 -30.71 1.30
C GLY A 336 -36.50 -30.02 1.89
N GLY A 337 -37.70 -30.40 1.51
CA GLY A 337 -38.94 -29.85 2.09
C GLY A 337 -39.33 -28.45 1.57
N LEU A 338 -38.86 -28.05 0.38
CA LEU A 338 -39.31 -26.84 -0.30
C LEU A 338 -40.57 -27.14 -1.10
N ASN A 339 -41.65 -26.45 -0.75
CA ASN A 339 -42.86 -26.48 -1.58
C ASN A 339 -42.56 -25.75 -2.91
N ALA A 340 -42.98 -26.31 -4.04
CA ALA A 340 -42.92 -25.65 -5.34
C ALA A 340 -43.47 -24.21 -5.28
N SER A 341 -44.41 -23.93 -4.39
CA SER A 341 -44.97 -22.61 -4.11
C SER A 341 -43.94 -21.59 -3.57
N ASP A 342 -42.94 -22.02 -2.82
CA ASP A 342 -41.91 -21.12 -2.31
C ASP A 342 -40.98 -20.66 -3.43
N ILE A 343 -40.60 -21.55 -4.32
CA ILE A 343 -39.80 -21.23 -5.53
C ILE A 343 -40.60 -20.32 -6.46
N GLU A 344 -41.90 -20.56 -6.63
CA GLU A 344 -42.77 -19.71 -7.45
C GLU A 344 -42.88 -18.29 -6.90
N ILE A 345 -43.02 -18.13 -5.56
CA ILE A 345 -43.01 -16.80 -4.88
C ILE A 345 -41.67 -16.07 -5.10
N ILE A 346 -40.55 -16.79 -5.01
CA ILE A 346 -39.23 -16.19 -5.21
C ILE A 346 -39.02 -15.84 -6.68
N ASN A 347 -39.38 -16.69 -7.62
CA ASN A 347 -39.29 -16.45 -9.06
C ASN A 347 -40.19 -15.31 -9.56
N GLY A 348 -41.24 -14.99 -8.81
CA GLY A 348 -42.03 -13.76 -9.05
C GLY A 348 -41.33 -12.46 -8.71
N LYS A 349 -40.14 -12.52 -8.09
CA LYS A 349 -39.35 -11.33 -7.73
C LYS A 349 -38.23 -11.07 -8.75
N ARG A 350 -37.82 -9.80 -8.85
CA ARG A 350 -36.67 -9.38 -9.64
C ARG A 350 -35.39 -9.70 -8.85
N LEU A 351 -34.68 -10.74 -9.24
CA LEU A 351 -33.52 -11.28 -8.55
C LEU A 351 -32.24 -10.90 -9.29
N VAL A 352 -31.28 -10.32 -8.56
CA VAL A 352 -29.92 -10.04 -9.05
C VAL A 352 -28.92 -10.82 -8.22
N PHE A 353 -28.08 -11.61 -8.87
CA PHE A 353 -26.97 -12.32 -8.25
C PHE A 353 -25.66 -11.65 -8.61
N ILE A 354 -24.84 -11.38 -7.58
CA ILE A 354 -23.46 -10.92 -7.72
C ILE A 354 -22.56 -12.04 -7.22
N VAL A 355 -21.72 -12.57 -8.09
CA VAL A 355 -20.88 -13.74 -7.86
C VAL A 355 -19.43 -13.29 -7.76
N ASP A 356 -18.81 -13.46 -6.59
CA ASP A 356 -17.39 -13.16 -6.41
C ASP A 356 -16.52 -14.35 -6.80
N GLU A 357 -15.27 -14.09 -7.25
CA GLU A 357 -14.31 -15.09 -7.72
C GLU A 357 -14.93 -16.04 -8.77
N ALA A 358 -15.64 -15.46 -9.74
CA ALA A 358 -16.49 -16.14 -10.71
C ALA A 358 -15.76 -17.14 -11.66
N HIS A 359 -14.42 -17.16 -11.64
CA HIS A 359 -13.58 -18.08 -12.42
C HIS A 359 -13.45 -19.49 -11.82
N ARG A 360 -13.89 -19.72 -10.58
CA ARG A 360 -13.67 -21.02 -9.91
C ARG A 360 -14.52 -22.13 -10.51
N SER A 361 -13.88 -23.27 -10.79
CA SER A 361 -14.51 -24.45 -11.40
C SER A 361 -15.64 -25.06 -10.55
N THR A 362 -15.58 -24.89 -9.21
CA THR A 362 -16.62 -25.33 -8.27
C THR A 362 -17.94 -24.56 -8.46
N PHE A 363 -17.90 -23.41 -9.11
CA PHE A 363 -19.11 -22.64 -9.43
C PHE A 363 -19.90 -23.23 -10.60
N GLY A 364 -19.29 -23.93 -11.56
CA GLY A 364 -19.93 -24.38 -12.77
C GLY A 364 -21.22 -25.16 -12.53
N ASP A 365 -21.14 -26.28 -11.82
CA ASP A 365 -22.30 -27.16 -11.59
C ASP A 365 -23.32 -26.52 -10.64
N MET A 366 -22.86 -25.91 -9.53
CA MET A 366 -23.75 -25.27 -8.56
C MET A 366 -24.44 -24.03 -9.14
N LEU A 367 -23.72 -23.23 -9.93
CA LEU A 367 -24.30 -22.06 -10.56
C LEU A 367 -25.32 -22.43 -11.63
N SER A 368 -25.08 -23.52 -12.39
CA SER A 368 -26.06 -24.06 -13.34
C SER A 368 -27.37 -24.43 -12.63
N ILE A 369 -27.28 -25.08 -11.49
CA ILE A 369 -28.45 -25.42 -10.67
C ILE A 369 -29.21 -24.16 -10.22
N ILE A 370 -28.47 -23.15 -9.74
CA ILE A 370 -29.08 -21.89 -9.29
C ILE A 370 -29.78 -21.20 -10.47
N LYS A 371 -29.18 -21.20 -11.67
CA LYS A 371 -29.77 -20.63 -12.90
C LYS A 371 -31.01 -21.37 -13.36
N GLU A 372 -31.01 -22.71 -13.26
CA GLU A 372 -32.19 -23.53 -13.57
C GLU A 372 -33.31 -23.26 -12.58
N THR A 373 -32.99 -23.11 -11.28
CA THR A 373 -33.99 -22.82 -10.23
C THR A 373 -34.58 -21.41 -10.37
N PHE A 374 -33.76 -20.41 -10.81
CA PHE A 374 -34.14 -19.00 -10.94
C PHE A 374 -33.94 -18.47 -12.37
N PRO A 375 -34.75 -18.91 -13.35
CA PRO A 375 -34.52 -18.65 -14.76
C PRO A 375 -34.69 -17.18 -15.17
N ASN A 376 -35.39 -16.36 -14.38
CA ASN A 376 -35.59 -14.95 -14.62
C ASN A 376 -34.53 -14.06 -13.92
N ALA A 377 -33.65 -14.65 -13.14
CA ALA A 377 -32.63 -13.90 -12.40
C ALA A 377 -31.47 -13.43 -13.33
N ILE A 378 -30.84 -12.31 -12.98
CA ILE A 378 -29.65 -11.78 -13.65
C ILE A 378 -28.42 -12.12 -12.83
N PHE A 379 -27.33 -12.44 -13.51
CA PHE A 379 -26.07 -12.84 -12.86
C PHE A 379 -24.92 -11.94 -13.29
N PHE A 380 -24.22 -11.37 -12.34
CA PHE A 380 -22.98 -10.63 -12.56
C PHE A 380 -21.81 -11.35 -11.91
N GLY A 381 -20.74 -11.61 -12.69
CA GLY A 381 -19.53 -12.24 -12.22
C GLY A 381 -18.43 -11.22 -11.95
N PHE A 382 -17.78 -11.26 -10.78
CA PHE A 382 -16.55 -10.52 -10.50
C PHE A 382 -15.37 -11.49 -10.50
N THR A 383 -14.34 -11.20 -11.28
CA THR A 383 -13.14 -12.03 -11.35
C THR A 383 -11.89 -11.19 -11.62
N GLY A 384 -10.74 -11.61 -11.07
CA GLY A 384 -9.43 -11.06 -11.42
C GLY A 384 -8.78 -11.78 -12.59
N THR A 385 -9.26 -12.99 -12.89
CA THR A 385 -8.68 -13.91 -13.87
C THR A 385 -9.83 -14.64 -14.59
N PRO A 386 -10.49 -13.98 -15.58
CA PRO A 386 -11.58 -14.61 -16.32
C PRO A 386 -11.12 -15.89 -17.02
N VAL A 387 -12.03 -16.83 -17.18
CA VAL A 387 -11.82 -18.05 -17.96
C VAL A 387 -12.17 -17.74 -19.41
N PHE A 388 -11.16 -17.78 -20.27
CA PHE A 388 -11.29 -17.60 -21.72
C PHE A 388 -11.45 -18.94 -22.43
N GLU A 389 -11.75 -18.92 -23.72
CA GLU A 389 -11.85 -20.16 -24.52
C GLU A 389 -10.55 -20.99 -24.49
N GLU A 390 -9.38 -20.32 -24.48
CA GLU A 390 -8.06 -20.96 -24.47
C GLU A 390 -7.76 -21.77 -23.21
N ASN A 391 -8.34 -21.40 -22.07
CA ASN A 391 -8.14 -22.11 -20.80
C ASN A 391 -9.40 -22.73 -20.24
N ALA A 392 -10.52 -22.70 -20.98
CA ALA A 392 -11.79 -23.26 -20.56
C ALA A 392 -11.75 -24.78 -20.50
N LYS A 393 -12.11 -25.32 -19.35
CA LYS A 393 -12.42 -26.76 -19.19
C LYS A 393 -13.92 -26.95 -19.41
N LYS A 394 -14.32 -27.71 -20.46
CA LYS A 394 -15.72 -28.04 -20.72
C LYS A 394 -16.66 -26.85 -21.06
N ASN A 395 -16.35 -26.03 -22.03
CA ASN A 395 -17.23 -24.94 -22.53
C ASN A 395 -17.73 -23.97 -21.43
N ASN A 396 -16.92 -23.71 -20.42
CA ASN A 396 -17.24 -22.83 -19.32
C ASN A 396 -16.49 -21.49 -19.42
N ALA A 397 -16.35 -20.92 -20.61
CA ALA A 397 -15.84 -19.57 -20.75
C ALA A 397 -16.72 -18.57 -19.98
N GLN A 398 -16.10 -17.50 -19.45
CA GLN A 398 -16.81 -16.51 -18.65
C GLN A 398 -17.98 -15.86 -19.38
N THR A 399 -17.83 -15.67 -20.69
CA THR A 399 -18.85 -15.16 -21.59
C THR A 399 -20.07 -16.10 -21.73
N ASP A 400 -19.85 -17.41 -21.68
CA ASP A 400 -20.94 -18.39 -21.75
C ASP A 400 -21.75 -18.42 -20.45
N VAL A 401 -21.09 -18.19 -19.36
CA VAL A 401 -21.70 -18.27 -18.01
C VAL A 401 -22.42 -16.98 -17.65
N PHE A 402 -21.83 -15.82 -17.83
CA PHE A 402 -22.38 -14.55 -17.34
C PHE A 402 -22.87 -13.61 -18.45
N GLY A 403 -22.39 -13.76 -19.66
CA GLY A 403 -22.63 -12.84 -20.76
C GLY A 403 -21.41 -11.97 -21.07
N ASN A 404 -21.64 -10.78 -21.60
CA ASN A 404 -20.58 -9.91 -22.08
C ASN A 404 -19.70 -9.36 -20.94
N GLU A 405 -18.43 -9.05 -21.27
CA GLU A 405 -17.59 -8.22 -20.41
C GLU A 405 -18.18 -6.81 -20.33
N LEU A 406 -18.46 -6.35 -19.12
CA LEU A 406 -19.04 -5.03 -18.88
C LEU A 406 -17.97 -3.98 -18.62
N HIS A 407 -16.91 -4.37 -17.95
CA HIS A 407 -15.75 -3.51 -17.71
C HIS A 407 -14.49 -4.35 -17.41
N ARG A 408 -13.35 -3.83 -17.88
CA ARG A 408 -12.03 -4.44 -17.69
C ARG A 408 -11.10 -3.50 -16.95
N TYR A 409 -10.42 -4.03 -15.95
CA TYR A 409 -9.27 -3.41 -15.30
C TYR A 409 -8.25 -4.52 -15.05
N SER A 410 -7.33 -4.68 -16.01
CA SER A 410 -6.36 -5.77 -16.03
C SER A 410 -5.27 -5.58 -14.96
N ILE A 411 -4.44 -6.61 -14.76
CA ILE A 411 -3.28 -6.49 -13.87
C ILE A 411 -2.26 -5.47 -14.41
N ALA A 412 -2.14 -5.33 -15.73
CA ALA A 412 -1.28 -4.33 -16.35
C ALA A 412 -1.77 -2.90 -16.06
N ASP A 413 -3.10 -2.66 -16.12
CA ASP A 413 -3.68 -1.39 -15.71
C ASP A 413 -3.38 -1.08 -14.24
N GLY A 414 -3.53 -2.10 -13.37
CA GLY A 414 -3.26 -1.96 -11.94
C GLY A 414 -1.80 -1.60 -11.61
N ILE A 415 -0.84 -2.16 -12.33
CA ILE A 415 0.58 -1.87 -12.17
C ILE A 415 0.91 -0.48 -12.72
N ARG A 416 0.42 -0.15 -13.93
CA ARG A 416 0.59 1.18 -14.52
C ARG A 416 0.09 2.29 -13.59
N ASP A 417 -1.07 2.10 -12.99
CA ASP A 417 -1.71 3.08 -12.11
C ASP A 417 -1.15 3.03 -10.68
N LYS A 418 -0.14 2.19 -10.43
CA LYS A 418 0.47 1.96 -9.11
C LYS A 418 -0.55 1.54 -8.04
N ASN A 419 -1.58 0.81 -8.42
CA ASN A 419 -2.59 0.24 -7.53
C ASN A 419 -2.18 -1.14 -6.99
N VAL A 420 -1.31 -1.81 -7.72
CA VAL A 420 -0.65 -3.07 -7.33
C VAL A 420 0.79 -3.05 -7.84
N LEU A 421 1.65 -3.86 -7.21
CA LEU A 421 3.05 -3.97 -7.61
C LEU A 421 3.22 -4.91 -8.81
N GLY A 422 4.26 -4.70 -9.60
CA GLY A 422 4.75 -5.65 -10.58
C GLY A 422 5.42 -6.86 -9.93
N PHE A 423 5.90 -7.80 -10.75
CA PHE A 423 6.53 -9.04 -10.30
C PHE A 423 7.95 -9.17 -10.81
N ASP A 424 8.81 -9.77 -9.99
CA ASP A 424 10.15 -10.22 -10.36
C ASP A 424 10.20 -11.76 -10.31
N PRO A 425 9.83 -12.47 -11.41
CA PRO A 425 9.91 -13.92 -11.47
C PRO A 425 11.35 -14.35 -11.74
N TYR A 426 11.90 -15.19 -10.86
CA TYR A 426 13.24 -15.72 -10.94
C TYR A 426 13.24 -17.24 -11.05
N LYS A 427 13.84 -17.73 -12.13
CA LYS A 427 14.03 -19.15 -12.43
C LYS A 427 15.24 -19.70 -11.68
N VAL A 428 15.04 -20.69 -10.82
CA VAL A 428 16.11 -21.35 -10.08
C VAL A 428 16.33 -22.74 -10.64
N LEU A 429 17.53 -23.01 -11.14
CA LEU A 429 17.94 -24.32 -11.67
C LEU A 429 18.51 -25.18 -10.54
N THR A 430 17.77 -26.19 -10.10
CA THR A 430 18.23 -27.15 -9.09
C THR A 430 19.10 -28.26 -9.72
N PHE A 431 18.98 -28.45 -11.03
CA PHE A 431 19.82 -29.34 -11.85
C PHE A 431 20.37 -28.56 -13.04
N ARG A 432 21.58 -28.93 -13.50
CA ARG A 432 22.12 -28.34 -14.73
C ARG A 432 21.40 -28.91 -15.95
N ASP A 433 21.01 -28.07 -16.88
CA ASP A 433 20.31 -28.48 -18.11
C ASP A 433 21.02 -29.61 -18.85
N LYS A 434 22.36 -29.56 -18.93
CA LYS A 434 23.17 -30.57 -19.56
C LYS A 434 23.03 -31.95 -18.89
N ASP A 435 22.97 -31.99 -17.55
CA ASP A 435 22.84 -33.23 -16.79
C ASP A 435 21.44 -33.82 -16.95
N VAL A 436 20.43 -32.99 -16.91
CA VAL A 436 19.04 -33.41 -17.16
C VAL A 436 18.86 -33.94 -18.58
N ARG A 437 19.40 -33.24 -19.60
CA ARG A 437 19.42 -33.73 -20.98
C ARG A 437 20.07 -35.07 -21.11
N LYS A 438 21.23 -35.26 -20.48
CA LYS A 438 21.99 -36.52 -20.51
C LYS A 438 21.16 -37.69 -19.96
N VAL A 439 20.46 -37.48 -18.82
CA VAL A 439 19.59 -38.51 -18.24
C VAL A 439 18.50 -38.92 -19.23
N VAL A 440 17.79 -37.95 -19.81
CA VAL A 440 16.73 -38.21 -20.80
C VAL A 440 17.30 -38.84 -22.08
N ALA A 441 18.43 -38.35 -22.58
CA ALA A 441 19.07 -38.87 -23.77
C ALA A 441 19.51 -40.36 -23.60
N LEU A 442 20.06 -40.72 -22.44
CA LEU A 442 20.42 -42.12 -22.11
C LEU A 442 19.18 -43.02 -22.04
N GLU A 443 18.10 -42.55 -21.38
CA GLU A 443 16.82 -43.28 -21.31
C GLU A 443 16.23 -43.54 -22.71
N LYS A 444 16.23 -42.53 -23.57
CA LYS A 444 15.72 -42.65 -24.96
C LYS A 444 16.59 -43.53 -25.83
N ALA A 445 17.90 -43.46 -25.66
CA ALA A 445 18.85 -44.33 -26.32
C ALA A 445 18.87 -45.77 -25.75
N LYS A 446 18.13 -46.01 -24.63
CA LYS A 446 18.15 -47.28 -23.90
C LYS A 446 19.58 -47.72 -23.57
N ALA A 447 20.37 -46.82 -23.04
CA ALA A 447 21.77 -47.04 -22.62
C ALA A 447 21.95 -46.68 -21.14
N ALA A 448 22.75 -47.42 -20.41
CA ALA A 448 23.01 -47.12 -19.01
C ALA A 448 24.13 -46.09 -18.83
N THR A 449 25.06 -46.02 -19.80
CA THR A 449 26.16 -45.05 -19.79
C THR A 449 26.31 -44.35 -21.14
N GLU A 450 27.05 -43.24 -21.13
CA GLU A 450 27.36 -42.49 -22.35
C GLU A 450 28.21 -43.32 -23.32
N GLU A 451 29.18 -44.10 -22.80
CA GLU A 451 30.02 -45.00 -23.60
C GLU A 451 29.16 -46.06 -24.30
N GLU A 452 28.17 -46.64 -23.60
CA GLU A 452 27.23 -47.57 -24.20
C GLU A 452 26.39 -46.93 -25.30
N ALA A 453 25.91 -45.71 -25.05
CA ALA A 453 25.11 -44.98 -26.02
C ALA A 453 25.87 -44.66 -27.29
N ILE A 454 27.17 -44.30 -27.16
CA ILE A 454 28.01 -43.89 -28.30
C ILE A 454 28.56 -45.10 -29.08
N SER A 455 28.72 -46.25 -28.41
CA SER A 455 29.25 -47.46 -29.06
C SER A 455 28.31 -48.06 -30.12
N ASP A 456 27.03 -47.88 -30.04
CA ASP A 456 26.02 -48.30 -31.02
C ASP A 456 25.56 -47.11 -31.89
N PRO A 457 25.76 -47.16 -33.23
CA PRO A 457 25.39 -46.06 -34.12
C PRO A 457 23.90 -45.63 -34.04
N LYS A 458 22.98 -46.56 -33.76
CA LYS A 458 21.56 -46.26 -33.61
C LYS A 458 21.25 -45.55 -32.28
N LYS A 459 21.88 -46.05 -31.21
CA LYS A 459 21.77 -45.40 -29.88
C LYS A 459 22.45 -44.04 -29.88
N ALA A 460 23.61 -43.92 -30.52
CA ALA A 460 24.35 -42.65 -30.62
C ALA A 460 23.53 -41.56 -31.33
N LYS A 461 22.86 -41.92 -32.44
CA LYS A 461 21.99 -40.97 -33.14
C LYS A 461 20.90 -40.41 -32.22
N ILE A 462 20.19 -41.24 -31.46
CA ILE A 462 19.14 -40.83 -30.52
C ILE A 462 19.76 -40.04 -29.37
N PHE A 463 20.89 -40.48 -28.82
CA PHE A 463 21.58 -39.79 -27.73
C PHE A 463 21.95 -38.36 -28.12
N TYR A 464 22.61 -38.18 -29.27
CA TYR A 464 22.98 -36.84 -29.73
C TYR A 464 21.79 -35.96 -30.12
N GLU A 465 20.71 -36.55 -30.65
CA GLU A 465 19.46 -35.81 -30.94
C GLU A 465 18.89 -35.16 -29.67
N TYR A 466 18.81 -35.92 -28.57
CA TYR A 466 18.31 -35.38 -27.30
C TYR A 466 19.31 -34.48 -26.55
N MET A 467 20.62 -34.66 -26.82
CA MET A 467 21.65 -33.76 -26.28
C MET A 467 21.70 -32.41 -27.01
N ASP A 468 21.23 -32.35 -28.25
CA ASP A 468 21.21 -31.11 -29.02
C ASP A 468 20.03 -30.20 -28.62
N SER A 469 20.39 -29.00 -28.11
CA SER A 469 19.40 -28.00 -27.67
C SER A 469 18.60 -27.38 -28.81
N SER A 470 19.11 -27.42 -30.04
CA SER A 470 18.42 -26.93 -31.22
C SER A 470 17.32 -27.89 -31.69
N THR A 471 17.54 -29.19 -31.49
CA THR A 471 16.61 -30.25 -31.91
C THR A 471 15.54 -30.53 -30.89
N VAL A 472 15.89 -30.68 -29.61
CA VAL A 472 14.94 -30.91 -28.52
C VAL A 472 15.07 -29.79 -27.49
N LYS A 473 14.04 -28.98 -27.31
CA LYS A 473 14.00 -27.89 -26.34
C LYS A 473 13.86 -28.44 -24.91
N MET A 474 14.19 -27.61 -23.90
CA MET A 474 13.97 -27.98 -22.49
C MET A 474 12.51 -28.13 -22.17
N ALA A 475 11.72 -27.13 -22.46
CA ALA A 475 10.25 -27.17 -22.29
C ALA A 475 9.57 -27.68 -23.58
N GLY A 476 8.47 -28.39 -23.43
CA GLY A 476 7.58 -28.73 -24.54
C GLY A 476 6.88 -27.51 -25.13
N PHE A 477 6.40 -27.62 -26.36
CA PHE A 477 5.68 -26.53 -27.04
C PHE A 477 4.63 -27.06 -28.01
N LEU A 478 3.69 -26.20 -28.40
CA LEU A 478 2.70 -26.53 -29.41
C LEU A 478 3.33 -26.35 -30.81
N GLY A 479 3.38 -27.41 -31.61
CA GLY A 479 3.89 -27.36 -32.98
C GLY A 479 2.93 -26.64 -33.91
N ASP A 480 3.39 -26.30 -35.12
CA ASP A 480 2.59 -25.63 -36.17
C ASP A 480 1.37 -26.44 -36.62
N ASP A 481 1.40 -27.76 -36.42
CA ASP A 481 0.32 -28.70 -36.67
C ASP A 481 -0.70 -28.81 -35.55
N GLY A 482 -0.55 -27.99 -34.49
CA GLY A 482 -1.41 -27.99 -33.30
C GLY A 482 -1.16 -29.16 -32.34
N LYS A 483 -0.11 -29.99 -32.56
CA LYS A 483 0.26 -31.08 -31.65
C LYS A 483 1.33 -30.66 -30.64
N TRP A 484 1.23 -31.24 -29.44
CA TRP A 484 2.24 -31.04 -28.42
C TRP A 484 3.54 -31.76 -28.76
N VAL A 485 4.62 -30.99 -28.89
CA VAL A 485 5.99 -31.47 -29.02
C VAL A 485 6.63 -31.52 -27.66
N LYS A 486 7.00 -32.71 -27.20
CA LYS A 486 7.58 -32.88 -25.86
C LYS A 486 9.00 -32.33 -25.79
N GLY A 487 9.26 -31.55 -24.73
CA GLY A 487 10.61 -31.13 -24.36
C GLY A 487 11.28 -32.11 -23.35
N ILE A 488 12.49 -31.79 -22.96
CA ILE A 488 13.27 -32.60 -21.99
C ILE A 488 12.53 -32.73 -20.66
N GLU A 489 11.96 -31.65 -20.14
CA GLU A 489 11.25 -31.66 -18.86
C GLU A 489 9.96 -32.49 -18.86
N ASP A 490 9.38 -32.78 -20.06
CA ASP A 490 8.21 -33.65 -20.19
C ASP A 490 8.52 -35.13 -20.03
N TYR A 491 9.80 -35.50 -20.20
CA TYR A 491 10.28 -36.88 -20.05
C TYR A 491 10.78 -37.17 -18.63
N LEU A 492 10.95 -36.14 -17.77
CA LEU A 492 11.42 -36.34 -16.40
C LEU A 492 10.37 -37.04 -15.56
N PRO A 493 10.72 -38.08 -14.79
CA PRO A 493 9.81 -38.71 -13.87
C PRO A 493 9.45 -37.75 -12.74
N LYS A 494 8.23 -37.84 -12.19
CA LYS A 494 7.80 -37.06 -11.03
C LYS A 494 8.74 -37.19 -9.84
N THR A 495 9.36 -38.35 -9.68
CA THR A 495 10.34 -38.66 -8.62
C THR A 495 11.64 -37.86 -8.72
N GLN A 496 11.98 -37.28 -9.87
CA GLN A 496 13.15 -36.41 -10.01
C GLN A 496 13.14 -35.25 -9.01
N TYR A 497 11.97 -34.61 -8.85
CA TYR A 497 11.78 -33.48 -7.96
C TYR A 497 11.45 -33.87 -6.50
N LEU A 498 11.35 -35.18 -6.21
CA LEU A 498 11.28 -35.74 -4.85
C LEU A 498 12.66 -36.09 -4.30
N SER A 499 13.70 -35.99 -5.12
CA SER A 499 15.06 -36.34 -4.72
C SER A 499 15.59 -35.43 -3.62
N SER A 500 16.39 -35.97 -2.72
CA SER A 500 17.03 -35.17 -1.67
C SER A 500 17.96 -34.08 -2.24
N GLU A 501 18.56 -34.32 -3.43
CA GLU A 501 19.40 -33.35 -4.11
C GLU A 501 18.58 -32.08 -4.50
N HIS A 502 17.41 -32.28 -5.13
CA HIS A 502 16.51 -31.17 -5.46
C HIS A 502 16.08 -30.40 -4.21
N GLN A 503 15.57 -31.12 -3.21
CA GLN A 503 15.08 -30.52 -1.98
C GLN A 503 16.17 -29.73 -1.24
N SER A 504 17.40 -30.25 -1.20
CA SER A 504 18.55 -29.56 -0.59
C SER A 504 18.87 -28.26 -1.34
N LYS A 505 18.86 -28.27 -2.67
CA LYS A 505 19.12 -27.07 -3.47
C LYS A 505 18.05 -25.99 -3.30
N VAL A 506 16.78 -26.38 -3.14
CA VAL A 506 15.70 -25.44 -2.82
C VAL A 506 15.91 -24.82 -1.44
N VAL A 507 16.27 -25.64 -0.44
CA VAL A 507 16.54 -25.15 0.92
C VAL A 507 17.77 -24.25 0.96
N GLU A 508 18.86 -24.60 0.25
CA GLU A 508 20.05 -23.75 0.11
C GLU A 508 19.70 -22.39 -0.50
N ASP A 509 18.93 -22.35 -1.58
CA ASP A 509 18.52 -21.10 -2.22
C ASP A 509 17.68 -20.20 -1.29
N ILE A 510 16.74 -20.80 -0.56
CA ILE A 510 15.94 -20.06 0.44
C ILE A 510 16.86 -19.53 1.55
N GLN A 511 17.77 -20.33 2.07
CA GLN A 511 18.68 -19.96 3.16
C GLN A 511 19.63 -18.83 2.76
N GLU A 512 20.25 -18.93 1.59
CA GLU A 512 21.21 -17.93 1.09
C GLU A 512 20.56 -16.56 0.83
N ASN A 513 19.32 -16.57 0.34
CA ASN A 513 18.66 -15.34 -0.09
C ASN A 513 17.65 -14.78 0.96
N TRP A 514 17.40 -15.49 2.05
CA TRP A 514 16.34 -15.14 3.00
C TRP A 514 16.44 -13.71 3.52
N LEU A 515 17.58 -13.30 4.03
CA LEU A 515 17.75 -11.97 4.64
C LEU A 515 17.53 -10.85 3.62
N THR A 516 18.05 -11.02 2.42
CA THR A 516 17.89 -10.06 1.33
C THR A 516 16.43 -9.95 0.89
N LEU A 517 15.81 -11.11 0.58
CA LEU A 517 14.45 -11.14 0.05
C LEU A 517 13.39 -10.76 1.08
N SER A 518 13.59 -11.10 2.36
CA SER A 518 12.68 -10.71 3.45
C SER A 518 12.93 -9.30 3.97
N HIS A 519 13.90 -8.58 3.41
CA HIS A 519 14.34 -7.26 3.93
C HIS A 519 14.66 -7.35 5.44
N ASN A 520 15.66 -8.19 5.78
CA ASN A 520 16.09 -8.49 7.15
C ASN A 520 14.96 -9.01 8.08
N GLY A 521 14.04 -9.80 7.55
CA GLY A 521 12.94 -10.38 8.31
C GLY A 521 11.73 -9.46 8.48
N LYS A 522 11.70 -8.33 7.80
CA LYS A 522 10.54 -7.41 7.80
C LYS A 522 9.33 -8.02 7.11
N PHE A 523 9.54 -8.74 6.03
CA PHE A 523 8.49 -9.35 5.22
C PHE A 523 8.43 -10.86 5.40
N HIS A 524 7.25 -11.40 5.18
CA HIS A 524 6.95 -12.83 5.23
C HIS A 524 6.98 -13.44 3.83
N ALA A 525 7.15 -14.76 3.79
CA ALA A 525 7.09 -15.51 2.56
C ALA A 525 6.05 -16.64 2.62
N ILE A 526 5.55 -17.02 1.45
CA ILE A 526 4.77 -18.24 1.24
C ILE A 526 5.59 -19.19 0.38
N PHE A 527 5.62 -20.47 0.75
CA PHE A 527 6.28 -21.52 -0.04
C PHE A 527 5.22 -22.55 -0.49
N ALA A 528 4.96 -22.60 -1.79
CA ALA A 528 3.99 -23.51 -2.40
C ALA A 528 4.67 -24.79 -2.86
N THR A 529 4.17 -25.95 -2.42
CA THR A 529 4.66 -27.29 -2.78
C THR A 529 3.61 -28.07 -3.55
N SER A 530 4.03 -29.15 -4.23
CA SER A 530 3.14 -29.93 -5.08
C SER A 530 2.22 -30.86 -4.29
N SER A 531 2.66 -31.36 -3.13
CA SER A 531 1.90 -32.34 -2.32
C SER A 531 2.09 -32.11 -0.82
N ILE A 532 1.20 -32.68 -0.02
CA ILE A 532 1.28 -32.62 1.44
C ILE A 532 2.55 -33.31 1.97
N PRO A 533 2.95 -34.51 1.51
CA PRO A 533 4.19 -35.13 1.95
C PRO A 533 5.42 -34.26 1.68
N GLU A 534 5.50 -33.63 0.51
CA GLU A 534 6.58 -32.72 0.19
C GLU A 534 6.59 -31.49 1.10
N ALA A 535 5.41 -30.95 1.42
CA ALA A 535 5.29 -29.82 2.35
C ALA A 535 5.85 -30.16 3.74
N ILE A 536 5.58 -31.38 4.23
CA ILE A 536 6.10 -31.87 5.52
C ILE A 536 7.61 -32.08 5.45
N ASP A 537 8.13 -32.64 4.35
CA ASP A 537 9.57 -32.79 4.14
C ASP A 537 10.30 -31.45 4.14
N TYR A 538 9.83 -30.49 3.37
CA TYR A 538 10.39 -29.14 3.35
C TYR A 538 10.27 -28.42 4.72
N TYR A 539 9.19 -28.64 5.43
CA TYR A 539 9.04 -28.11 6.80
C TYR A 539 10.19 -28.60 7.69
N ARG A 540 10.47 -29.91 7.68
CA ARG A 540 11.55 -30.53 8.47
C ARG A 540 12.93 -30.06 8.03
N LEU A 541 13.18 -30.02 6.72
CA LEU A 541 14.46 -29.58 6.15
C LEU A 541 14.76 -28.10 6.47
N LEU A 542 13.79 -27.22 6.27
CA LEU A 542 13.94 -25.78 6.54
C LEU A 542 14.10 -25.51 8.04
N LYS A 543 13.34 -26.21 8.89
CA LYS A 543 13.49 -26.11 10.35
C LYS A 543 14.89 -26.54 10.81
N ALA A 544 15.46 -27.58 10.19
CA ALA A 544 16.82 -28.03 10.50
C ALA A 544 17.89 -27.05 9.98
N ALA A 545 17.72 -26.53 8.75
CA ALA A 545 18.68 -25.60 8.14
C ALA A 545 18.61 -24.18 8.74
N MET A 546 17.43 -23.73 9.15
CA MET A 546 17.17 -22.38 9.62
C MET A 546 16.42 -22.38 10.98
N PRO A 547 17.05 -22.87 12.08
CA PRO A 547 16.36 -23.09 13.35
C PRO A 547 15.85 -21.82 14.05
N LYS A 548 16.32 -20.64 13.64
CA LYS A 548 15.87 -19.35 14.14
C LYS A 548 14.65 -18.81 13.41
N LEU A 549 14.34 -19.38 12.24
CA LEU A 549 13.22 -18.95 11.42
C LEU A 549 11.92 -19.57 11.95
N ARG A 550 10.89 -18.77 12.09
CA ARG A 550 9.58 -19.23 12.54
C ARG A 550 8.79 -19.71 11.33
N ILE A 551 8.76 -21.01 11.16
CA ILE A 551 8.14 -21.69 10.04
C ILE A 551 6.91 -22.43 10.50
N SER A 552 5.86 -22.43 9.69
CA SER A 552 4.72 -23.31 9.84
C SER A 552 4.29 -23.89 8.50
N CYS A 553 3.42 -24.88 8.54
CA CYS A 553 2.89 -25.51 7.34
C CYS A 553 1.36 -25.62 7.46
N LEU A 554 0.66 -25.34 6.37
CA LEU A 554 -0.81 -25.41 6.32
C LEU A 554 -1.28 -26.28 5.16
N PHE A 555 -2.00 -27.33 5.48
CA PHE A 555 -2.70 -28.18 4.52
C PHE A 555 -4.00 -28.71 5.13
N ASP A 556 -4.91 -29.22 4.30
CA ASP A 556 -6.11 -29.90 4.74
C ASP A 556 -5.85 -31.42 4.71
N PRO A 557 -5.86 -32.09 5.86
CA PRO A 557 -5.55 -33.51 5.92
C PRO A 557 -6.58 -34.39 5.20
N ASN A 558 -7.80 -33.87 4.98
CA ASN A 558 -8.89 -34.60 4.34
C ASN A 558 -8.87 -34.50 2.81
N ILE A 559 -8.02 -33.65 2.24
CA ILE A 559 -7.90 -33.48 0.79
C ILE A 559 -6.71 -34.33 0.29
N SER A 560 -6.97 -35.19 -0.69
CA SER A 560 -5.93 -35.89 -1.44
C SER A 560 -5.50 -35.00 -2.62
N ASN A 561 -4.58 -34.09 -2.37
CA ASN A 561 -3.97 -33.32 -3.46
C ASN A 561 -2.98 -34.24 -4.18
N GLU A 562 -2.98 -34.34 -5.49
CA GLU A 562 -2.06 -35.11 -6.36
C GLU A 562 -1.31 -36.31 -5.73
N ASP A 563 -1.70 -36.68 -4.51
CA ASP A 563 -1.18 -37.84 -3.75
C ASP A 563 -1.68 -39.17 -4.34
N GLY A 564 -2.57 -39.08 -5.33
CA GLY A 564 -3.37 -40.19 -5.81
C GLY A 564 -2.60 -41.40 -6.39
N ASP A 565 -1.32 -41.24 -6.65
CA ASP A 565 -0.46 -42.32 -7.17
C ASP A 565 0.37 -43.03 -6.08
N TYR A 566 0.40 -42.51 -4.85
CA TYR A 566 1.24 -43.06 -3.79
C TYR A 566 0.39 -43.65 -2.65
N LYS A 567 0.39 -44.96 -2.50
CA LYS A 567 -0.17 -45.63 -1.30
C LYS A 567 0.74 -45.50 -0.09
N GLU A 568 2.04 -45.43 -0.34
CA GLU A 568 3.08 -45.31 0.66
C GLU A 568 4.07 -44.19 0.32
N TYR A 569 4.52 -43.46 1.33
CA TYR A 569 5.56 -42.44 1.19
C TYR A 569 6.63 -42.68 2.26
N ARG A 570 7.91 -42.75 1.85
CA ARG A 570 9.08 -43.11 2.72
C ARG A 570 8.82 -44.37 3.57
N GLY A 571 8.18 -45.41 2.98
CA GLY A 571 7.92 -46.67 3.66
C GLY A 571 6.80 -46.68 4.70
N GLN A 572 5.97 -45.62 4.73
CA GLN A 572 4.81 -45.49 5.60
C GLN A 572 3.54 -45.25 4.78
N PRO A 573 2.36 -45.71 5.27
CA PRO A 573 1.08 -45.32 4.67
C PRO A 573 0.94 -43.79 4.64
N ILE A 574 0.53 -43.25 3.49
CA ILE A 574 0.48 -41.81 3.27
C ILE A 574 -0.42 -41.06 4.28
N ALA A 575 -1.55 -41.67 4.66
CA ALA A 575 -2.47 -41.09 5.65
C ALA A 575 -1.78 -40.91 7.03
N PHE A 576 -1.01 -41.90 7.44
CA PHE A 576 -0.27 -41.88 8.70
C PHE A 576 0.84 -40.82 8.67
N TYR A 577 1.56 -40.70 7.55
CA TYR A 577 2.60 -39.70 7.35
C TYR A 577 2.04 -38.26 7.45
N LYS A 578 0.88 -38.03 6.83
CA LYS A 578 0.18 -36.72 6.89
C LYS A 578 -0.28 -36.40 8.30
N GLU A 579 -0.89 -37.36 9.01
CA GLU A 579 -1.39 -37.16 10.38
C GLU A 579 -0.24 -36.87 11.35
N GLN A 580 0.85 -37.65 11.29
CA GLN A 580 2.04 -37.41 12.11
C GLN A 580 2.65 -36.04 11.82
N GLY A 581 2.78 -35.67 10.54
CA GLY A 581 3.28 -34.37 10.13
C GLY A 581 2.41 -33.23 10.65
N LEU A 582 1.08 -33.36 10.61
CA LEU A 582 0.17 -32.35 11.14
C LEU A 582 0.30 -32.21 12.66
N ILE A 583 0.40 -33.30 13.41
CA ILE A 583 0.60 -33.28 14.87
C ILE A 583 1.93 -32.58 15.20
N GLU A 584 3.02 -32.90 14.47
CA GLU A 584 4.33 -32.26 14.63
C GLU A 584 4.23 -30.73 14.43
N ILE A 585 3.63 -30.28 13.32
CA ILE A 585 3.47 -28.87 12.98
C ILE A 585 2.63 -28.12 14.04
N LEU A 586 1.52 -28.71 14.48
CA LEU A 586 0.68 -28.12 15.53
C LEU A 586 1.40 -28.03 16.87
N THR A 587 2.14 -29.07 17.25
CA THR A 587 2.93 -29.10 18.49
C THR A 587 4.00 -27.99 18.48
N ASP A 588 4.74 -27.89 17.39
CA ASP A 588 5.77 -26.86 17.23
C ASP A 588 5.18 -25.46 17.24
N TYR A 589 4.05 -25.26 16.55
CA TYR A 589 3.36 -23.97 16.52
C TYR A 589 2.84 -23.57 17.90
N ASN A 590 2.27 -24.52 18.63
CA ASN A 590 1.79 -24.29 19.99
C ASN A 590 2.94 -23.90 20.94
N MET A 591 4.10 -24.57 20.83
CA MET A 591 5.29 -24.21 21.60
C MET A 591 5.83 -22.84 21.20
N MET A 592 5.90 -22.55 19.91
CA MET A 592 6.46 -21.30 19.38
C MET A 592 5.65 -20.07 19.80
N PHE A 593 4.34 -20.18 19.83
CA PHE A 593 3.42 -19.04 20.00
C PHE A 593 2.53 -19.11 21.24
N GLY A 594 2.73 -20.12 22.11
CA GLY A 594 1.92 -20.29 23.33
C GLY A 594 0.44 -20.57 23.03
N GLN A 595 0.18 -21.39 22.02
CA GLN A 595 -1.18 -21.78 21.62
C GLN A 595 -1.54 -23.21 22.05
N ASP A 596 -2.78 -23.63 21.81
CA ASP A 596 -3.31 -24.94 22.21
C ASP A 596 -4.07 -25.66 21.08
N PHE A 597 -3.64 -25.46 19.83
CA PHE A 597 -4.31 -26.04 18.68
C PHE A 597 -4.12 -27.57 18.59
N SER A 598 -5.14 -28.24 18.10
CA SER A 598 -5.20 -29.70 17.84
C SER A 598 -5.82 -29.95 16.47
N ILE A 599 -5.81 -31.19 16.01
CA ILE A 599 -6.50 -31.60 14.79
C ILE A 599 -7.96 -31.16 14.78
N ALA A 600 -8.65 -31.31 15.93
CA ALA A 600 -10.05 -30.91 16.08
C ALA A 600 -10.27 -29.40 15.96
N THR A 601 -9.26 -28.58 16.25
CA THR A 601 -9.31 -27.12 16.18
C THR A 601 -8.54 -26.56 14.97
N HIS A 602 -8.28 -27.38 13.95
CA HIS A 602 -7.52 -27.02 12.76
C HIS A 602 -8.05 -25.75 12.05
N ALA A 603 -9.36 -25.55 12.02
CA ALA A 603 -9.96 -24.33 11.46
C ALA A 603 -9.53 -23.05 12.24
N ARG A 604 -9.38 -23.15 13.58
CA ARG A 604 -8.89 -22.05 14.42
C ARG A 604 -7.40 -21.79 14.17
N PHE A 605 -6.60 -22.85 14.03
CA PHE A 605 -5.19 -22.77 13.65
C PHE A 605 -5.01 -22.05 12.31
N LYS A 606 -5.76 -22.44 11.28
CA LYS A 606 -5.76 -21.79 9.96
C LYS A 606 -6.08 -20.30 10.06
N LYS A 607 -7.09 -19.94 10.86
CA LYS A 607 -7.47 -18.55 11.08
C LYS A 607 -6.35 -17.77 11.78
N ASP A 608 -5.73 -18.34 12.81
CA ASP A 608 -4.61 -17.71 13.53
C ASP A 608 -3.43 -17.45 12.61
N LEU A 609 -3.01 -18.43 11.81
CA LEU A 609 -1.97 -18.26 10.77
C LEU A 609 -2.28 -17.10 9.81
N SER A 610 -3.51 -17.05 9.32
CA SER A 610 -3.95 -16.02 8.38
C SER A 610 -3.89 -14.61 8.99
N LEU A 611 -4.36 -14.47 10.22
CA LEU A 611 -4.36 -13.19 10.93
C LEU A 611 -2.94 -12.73 11.26
N ARG A 612 -2.07 -13.66 11.64
CA ARG A 612 -0.66 -13.40 11.97
C ARG A 612 0.13 -12.94 10.76
N LEU A 613 0.04 -13.64 9.63
CA LEU A 613 0.68 -13.25 8.36
C LEU A 613 0.13 -11.94 7.79
N ALA A 614 -1.13 -11.61 8.07
CA ALA A 614 -1.75 -10.40 7.56
C ALA A 614 -1.61 -9.20 8.51
N HIS A 615 -1.04 -9.38 9.70
CA HIS A 615 -0.99 -8.39 10.77
C HIS A 615 -2.37 -7.79 11.07
N LYS A 616 -3.38 -8.65 11.26
CA LYS A 616 -4.77 -8.25 11.52
C LYS A 616 -5.22 -8.61 12.94
N GLU A 617 -6.29 -7.98 13.40
CA GLU A 617 -6.91 -8.17 14.71
C GLU A 617 -5.87 -8.06 15.85
N GLN A 618 -5.66 -9.11 16.66
CA GLN A 618 -4.67 -9.12 17.76
C GLN A 618 -3.21 -8.97 17.31
N TYR A 619 -2.93 -9.12 16.02
CA TYR A 619 -1.59 -9.02 15.45
C TYR A 619 -1.31 -7.69 14.73
N LYS A 620 -2.14 -6.66 14.88
CA LYS A 620 -1.99 -5.35 14.19
C LYS A 620 -0.65 -4.65 14.40
N ARG A 621 0.08 -5.01 15.45
CA ARG A 621 1.38 -4.42 15.80
C ARG A 621 2.45 -5.49 16.03
N VAL A 622 2.29 -6.65 15.44
CA VAL A 622 3.19 -7.79 15.63
C VAL A 622 4.61 -7.50 15.11
N GLU A 623 4.79 -6.51 14.24
CA GLU A 623 6.11 -6.01 13.83
C GLU A 623 6.95 -5.45 14.98
N ARG A 624 6.33 -5.09 16.11
CA ARG A 624 7.01 -4.64 17.34
C ARG A 624 7.39 -5.80 18.27
N GLU A 625 6.89 -6.97 18.01
CA GLU A 625 7.09 -8.20 18.77
C GLU A 625 7.59 -9.30 17.82
N PRO A 626 8.84 -9.21 17.31
CA PRO A 626 9.34 -10.11 16.28
C PRO A 626 9.21 -11.59 16.63
N GLU A 627 9.25 -11.94 17.92
CA GLU A 627 9.06 -13.30 18.43
C GLU A 627 7.65 -13.87 18.19
N LYS A 628 6.68 -13.01 17.92
CA LYS A 628 5.29 -13.41 17.61
C LYS A 628 5.00 -13.44 16.11
N GLN A 629 5.94 -13.04 15.26
CA GLN A 629 5.79 -13.09 13.81
C GLN A 629 5.95 -14.51 13.29
N LEU A 630 5.29 -14.83 12.18
CA LEU A 630 5.52 -16.03 11.39
C LEU A 630 6.31 -15.61 10.14
N ASP A 631 7.50 -16.16 9.95
CA ASP A 631 8.39 -15.73 8.87
C ASP A 631 8.05 -16.42 7.54
N LEU A 632 7.86 -17.73 7.55
CA LEU A 632 7.61 -18.54 6.36
C LEU A 632 6.43 -19.50 6.57
N LEU A 633 5.47 -19.46 5.65
CA LEU A 633 4.37 -20.41 5.61
C LEU A 633 4.49 -21.34 4.41
N ILE A 634 4.57 -22.65 4.66
CA ILE A 634 4.56 -23.70 3.63
C ILE A 634 3.11 -24.10 3.38
N VAL A 635 2.72 -24.17 2.11
CA VAL A 635 1.36 -24.51 1.70
C VAL A 635 1.36 -25.46 0.49
N VAL A 636 0.23 -26.14 0.27
CA VAL A 636 0.03 -26.89 -1.00
C VAL A 636 -0.84 -26.07 -1.96
N ASP A 637 -2.10 -25.81 -1.61
CA ASP A 637 -3.01 -24.99 -2.41
C ASP A 637 -3.65 -23.86 -1.60
N GLN A 638 -3.71 -24.04 -0.29
CA GLN A 638 -4.32 -23.07 0.60
C GLN A 638 -3.50 -21.77 0.61
N MET A 639 -4.14 -20.63 0.84
CA MET A 639 -3.55 -19.30 0.85
C MET A 639 -3.00 -18.80 -0.51
N LEU A 640 -2.86 -19.65 -1.55
CA LEU A 640 -2.50 -19.20 -2.90
C LEU A 640 -3.66 -18.43 -3.56
N THR A 641 -4.88 -18.67 -3.09
CA THR A 641 -6.08 -17.94 -3.51
C THR A 641 -6.84 -17.42 -2.31
N GLY A 642 -7.42 -16.21 -2.41
CA GLY A 642 -8.30 -15.65 -1.37
C GLY A 642 -7.63 -15.13 -0.11
N PHE A 643 -6.30 -15.14 -0.02
CA PHE A 643 -5.53 -14.55 1.07
C PHE A 643 -4.99 -13.16 0.68
N ASP A 644 -5.03 -12.22 1.61
CA ASP A 644 -4.60 -10.84 1.38
C ASP A 644 -3.73 -10.31 2.51
N SER A 645 -2.49 -9.95 2.17
CA SER A 645 -1.53 -9.33 3.08
C SER A 645 -0.54 -8.43 2.35
N LYS A 646 -0.33 -7.23 2.86
CA LYS A 646 0.74 -6.35 2.38
C LYS A 646 2.13 -6.78 2.88
N TRP A 647 2.19 -7.59 3.93
CA TRP A 647 3.41 -8.06 4.57
C TRP A 647 4.05 -9.28 3.89
N VAL A 648 3.35 -9.93 2.96
CA VAL A 648 3.92 -11.01 2.14
C VAL A 648 4.52 -10.39 0.88
N ASN A 649 5.84 -10.53 0.71
CA ASN A 649 6.55 -10.02 -0.46
C ASN A 649 7.13 -11.12 -1.35
N THR A 650 7.36 -12.34 -0.82
CA THR A 650 8.02 -13.43 -1.53
C THR A 650 7.14 -14.66 -1.63
N LEU A 651 7.10 -15.25 -2.83
CA LEU A 651 6.49 -16.55 -3.12
C LEU A 651 7.55 -17.48 -3.67
N TYR A 652 7.87 -18.53 -2.92
CA TYR A 652 8.64 -19.67 -3.38
C TYR A 652 7.72 -20.74 -3.94
N MET A 653 8.05 -21.33 -5.07
CA MET A 653 7.21 -22.34 -5.74
C MET A 653 8.01 -23.56 -6.17
N ASP A 654 7.77 -24.68 -5.51
CA ASP A 654 8.16 -26.01 -6.00
C ASP A 654 6.91 -26.75 -6.52
N LYS A 655 6.19 -26.07 -7.38
CA LYS A 655 4.90 -26.49 -7.95
C LYS A 655 4.75 -25.92 -9.34
N ILE A 656 4.13 -26.68 -10.25
CA ILE A 656 3.76 -26.17 -11.57
C ILE A 656 2.36 -25.58 -11.50
N LEU A 657 2.24 -24.38 -11.98
CA LEU A 657 0.96 -23.68 -12.14
C LEU A 657 0.76 -23.31 -13.61
N GLU A 658 -0.49 -23.09 -13.97
CA GLU A 658 -0.89 -22.68 -15.32
C GLU A 658 -1.92 -21.56 -15.26
N TYR A 659 -1.94 -20.72 -16.28
CA TYR A 659 -2.93 -19.67 -16.53
C TYR A 659 -3.33 -18.84 -15.30
N GLU A 660 -4.63 -18.87 -14.93
CA GLU A 660 -5.22 -18.11 -13.83
C GLU A 660 -4.54 -18.39 -12.49
N ASN A 661 -4.09 -19.63 -12.26
CA ASN A 661 -3.45 -20.01 -10.99
C ASN A 661 -2.11 -19.29 -10.79
N ILE A 662 -1.39 -19.00 -11.88
CA ILE A 662 -0.14 -18.22 -11.83
C ILE A 662 -0.44 -16.80 -11.34
N ILE A 663 -1.36 -16.12 -12.02
CA ILE A 663 -1.70 -14.72 -11.69
C ILE A 663 -2.24 -14.62 -10.27
N GLN A 664 -3.06 -15.59 -9.84
CA GLN A 664 -3.61 -15.62 -8.48
C GLN A 664 -2.54 -15.83 -7.42
N ALA A 665 -1.61 -16.77 -7.63
CA ALA A 665 -0.52 -17.04 -6.71
C ALA A 665 0.44 -15.83 -6.63
N PHE A 666 0.84 -15.28 -7.77
CA PHE A 666 1.72 -14.11 -7.84
C PHE A 666 1.09 -12.90 -7.13
N SER A 667 -0.23 -12.72 -7.30
CA SER A 667 -0.97 -11.63 -6.65
C SER A 667 -1.00 -11.70 -5.11
N ARG A 668 -0.43 -12.72 -4.50
CA ARG A 668 -0.22 -12.74 -3.03
C ARG A 668 0.89 -11.78 -2.60
N THR A 669 1.83 -11.47 -3.50
CA THR A 669 3.00 -10.65 -3.22
C THR A 669 2.89 -9.20 -3.69
N ASN A 670 1.86 -8.83 -4.44
CA ASN A 670 1.78 -7.56 -5.17
C ASN A 670 1.02 -6.42 -4.45
N ARG A 671 0.81 -6.53 -3.15
CA ARG A 671 0.19 -5.44 -2.37
C ARG A 671 1.19 -4.33 -2.09
N LEU A 672 0.75 -3.09 -2.25
CA LEU A 672 1.52 -1.90 -1.89
C LEU A 672 1.93 -1.93 -0.41
N PHE A 673 3.13 -1.47 -0.13
CA PHE A 673 3.64 -1.34 1.23
C PHE A 673 4.41 -0.02 1.43
N GLY A 674 5.08 0.45 0.43
CA GLY A 674 5.99 1.59 0.46
C GLY A 674 7.33 1.24 -0.19
N PRO A 675 8.36 2.09 -0.04
CA PRO A 675 9.66 1.94 -0.72
C PRO A 675 10.35 0.60 -0.49
N ASP A 676 10.20 0.00 0.69
CA ASP A 676 10.81 -1.29 1.05
C ASP A 676 10.32 -2.49 0.23
N LYS A 677 9.18 -2.33 -0.42
CA LYS A 677 8.56 -3.37 -1.24
C LYS A 677 8.28 -2.83 -2.64
N PRO A 678 9.30 -2.72 -3.50
CA PRO A 678 9.14 -2.16 -4.84
C PRO A 678 8.38 -3.10 -5.79
N PHE A 679 8.38 -4.41 -5.54
CA PHE A 679 7.69 -5.42 -6.33
C PHE A 679 7.45 -6.72 -5.53
N GLY A 680 6.64 -7.63 -6.11
CA GLY A 680 6.46 -8.98 -5.62
C GLY A 680 7.56 -9.90 -6.14
N ILE A 681 8.17 -10.70 -5.27
CA ILE A 681 9.27 -11.61 -5.57
C ILE A 681 8.73 -13.00 -5.77
N ILE A 682 9.06 -13.63 -6.90
CA ILE A 682 8.64 -14.99 -7.24
C ILE A 682 9.87 -15.83 -7.56
N ARG A 683 10.04 -16.95 -6.86
CA ARG A 683 11.12 -17.91 -7.17
C ARG A 683 10.51 -19.29 -7.42
N TYR A 684 10.85 -19.91 -8.56
CA TYR A 684 10.28 -21.21 -8.93
C TYR A 684 11.38 -22.22 -9.30
N TYR A 685 11.17 -23.46 -8.86
CA TYR A 685 12.18 -24.52 -8.85
C TYR A 685 11.82 -25.72 -9.73
N ARG A 686 10.52 -26.08 -9.80
CA ARG A 686 10.04 -27.28 -10.48
C ARG A 686 9.82 -27.03 -11.96
N LYS A 687 10.43 -27.85 -12.83
CA LYS A 687 10.39 -27.71 -14.31
C LYS A 687 10.53 -26.25 -14.73
N PRO A 688 11.67 -25.63 -14.44
CA PRO A 688 11.81 -24.18 -14.50
C PRO A 688 11.60 -23.60 -15.90
N HIS A 689 11.93 -24.33 -16.97
CA HIS A 689 11.69 -23.89 -18.34
C HIS A 689 10.21 -24.00 -18.75
N THR A 690 9.52 -25.08 -18.33
CA THR A 690 8.07 -25.23 -18.53
C THR A 690 7.32 -24.15 -17.76
N MET A 691 7.73 -23.88 -16.50
CA MET A 691 7.12 -22.84 -15.69
C MET A 691 7.31 -21.44 -16.30
N GLU A 692 8.48 -21.14 -16.85
CA GLU A 692 8.76 -19.88 -17.56
C GLU A 692 7.82 -19.68 -18.77
N GLN A 693 7.59 -20.73 -19.55
CA GLN A 693 6.61 -20.68 -20.64
C GLN A 693 5.17 -20.48 -20.13
N ASN A 694 4.81 -21.16 -19.05
CA ASN A 694 3.49 -21.00 -18.44
C ASN A 694 3.29 -19.58 -17.92
N VAL A 695 4.31 -19.01 -17.29
CA VAL A 695 4.31 -17.60 -16.85
C VAL A 695 4.12 -16.67 -18.05
N SER A 696 4.87 -16.87 -19.13
CA SER A 696 4.75 -16.05 -20.34
C SER A 696 3.36 -16.13 -20.98
N LYS A 697 2.77 -17.35 -21.04
CA LYS A 697 1.39 -17.56 -21.52
C LYS A 697 0.35 -16.86 -20.64
N ALA A 698 0.49 -17.00 -19.30
CA ALA A 698 -0.42 -16.35 -18.36
C ALA A 698 -0.35 -14.82 -18.46
N VAL A 699 0.86 -14.27 -18.57
CA VAL A 699 1.08 -12.84 -18.77
C VAL A 699 0.40 -12.35 -20.05
N LYS A 700 0.61 -13.04 -21.17
CA LYS A 700 -0.01 -12.68 -22.45
C LYS A 700 -1.55 -12.68 -22.36
N LEU A 701 -2.13 -13.65 -21.64
CA LEU A 701 -3.58 -13.80 -21.54
C LEU A 701 -4.21 -12.75 -20.61
N TYR A 702 -3.56 -12.45 -19.49
CA TYR A 702 -4.14 -11.61 -18.40
C TYR A 702 -3.66 -10.17 -18.34
N SER A 703 -2.71 -9.77 -19.20
CA SER A 703 -2.29 -8.37 -19.32
C SER A 703 -3.28 -7.48 -20.11
N GLY A 704 -4.34 -8.06 -20.66
CA GLY A 704 -5.23 -7.35 -21.57
C GLY A 704 -4.52 -7.01 -22.88
N ASP A 705 -4.80 -5.84 -23.42
CA ASP A 705 -4.20 -5.39 -24.68
C ASP A 705 -2.75 -4.84 -24.49
N ARG A 706 -2.18 -4.95 -23.27
CA ARG A 706 -0.88 -4.38 -22.90
C ARG A 706 0.03 -5.42 -22.22
N PRO A 707 0.68 -6.32 -23.01
CA PRO A 707 1.54 -7.37 -22.42
C PRO A 707 2.82 -6.84 -21.76
N ILE A 708 3.17 -5.55 -21.98
CA ILE A 708 4.38 -4.91 -21.45
C ILE A 708 4.03 -4.29 -20.08
N GLY A 709 4.80 -4.61 -19.03
CA GLY A 709 4.71 -3.95 -17.73
C GLY A 709 4.30 -4.81 -16.54
N LEU A 710 4.04 -6.13 -16.71
CA LEU A 710 3.80 -7.02 -15.56
C LEU A 710 5.08 -7.32 -14.78
N PHE A 711 6.20 -7.45 -15.49
CA PHE A 711 7.49 -7.72 -14.89
C PHE A 711 8.24 -6.41 -14.67
N VAL A 712 8.91 -6.34 -13.55
CA VAL A 712 9.81 -5.23 -13.25
C VAL A 712 11.08 -5.33 -14.10
N GLU A 713 11.72 -4.20 -14.30
CA GLU A 713 12.99 -4.12 -15.03
C GLU A 713 14.08 -4.91 -14.30
N LYS A 714 14.96 -5.53 -15.05
CA LYS A 714 16.05 -6.36 -14.53
C LYS A 714 17.15 -5.51 -13.88
N LEU A 715 18.01 -6.16 -13.10
CA LEU A 715 19.13 -5.52 -12.41
C LEU A 715 19.99 -4.64 -13.32
N SER A 716 20.31 -5.09 -14.54
CA SER A 716 21.12 -4.29 -15.49
C SER A 716 20.48 -2.93 -15.83
N TYR A 717 19.17 -2.90 -16.01
CA TYR A 717 18.43 -1.63 -16.23
C TYR A 717 18.47 -0.75 -14.98
N ASN A 718 18.19 -1.31 -13.82
CA ASN A 718 18.18 -0.55 -12.57
C ASN A 718 19.55 0.05 -12.25
N LEU A 719 20.64 -0.70 -12.47
CA LEU A 719 22.01 -0.18 -12.29
C LEU A 719 22.35 0.95 -13.28
N GLY A 720 21.95 0.81 -14.54
CA GLY A 720 22.12 1.88 -15.53
C GLY A 720 21.35 3.15 -15.16
N LYS A 721 20.12 2.99 -14.63
CA LYS A 721 19.32 4.13 -14.15
C LYS A 721 19.89 4.76 -12.89
N LEU A 722 20.43 3.95 -11.98
CA LEU A 722 21.10 4.46 -10.78
C LEU A 722 22.26 5.39 -11.15
N ASN A 723 23.16 4.96 -12.05
CA ASN A 723 24.26 5.81 -12.50
C ASN A 723 23.73 7.10 -13.16
N ALA A 724 22.77 7.01 -14.07
CA ALA A 724 22.21 8.17 -14.76
C ALA A 724 21.59 9.20 -13.79
N VAL A 725 20.82 8.73 -12.80
CA VAL A 725 20.20 9.63 -11.80
C VAL A 725 21.25 10.18 -10.84
N PHE A 726 22.28 9.40 -10.49
CA PHE A 726 23.38 9.89 -9.69
C PHE A 726 24.16 11.01 -10.41
N ASP A 727 24.43 10.84 -11.69
CA ASP A 727 25.04 11.89 -12.53
C ASP A 727 24.19 13.16 -12.57
N ASP A 728 22.87 13.02 -12.73
CA ASP A 728 21.95 14.16 -12.70
C ASP A 728 21.99 14.91 -11.34
N ILE A 729 22.06 14.19 -10.23
CA ILE A 729 22.20 14.77 -8.89
C ILE A 729 23.55 15.46 -8.75
N ALA A 730 24.64 14.79 -9.16
CA ALA A 730 25.99 15.36 -9.10
C ALA A 730 26.09 16.64 -9.94
N TYR A 731 25.52 16.63 -11.14
CA TYR A 731 25.45 17.80 -12.00
C TYR A 731 24.65 18.94 -11.36
N LEU A 732 23.53 18.63 -10.70
CA LEU A 732 22.69 19.62 -10.03
C LEU A 732 23.44 20.33 -8.91
N PHE A 733 24.14 19.59 -8.04
CA PHE A 733 24.92 20.15 -6.94
C PHE A 733 26.14 20.92 -7.44
N LYS A 734 26.82 20.41 -8.45
CA LYS A 734 27.97 21.09 -9.09
C LYS A 734 27.56 22.43 -9.65
N ASN A 735 26.43 22.54 -10.33
CA ASN A 735 25.94 23.82 -10.88
C ASN A 735 25.51 24.81 -9.80
N ALA A 736 25.11 24.31 -8.62
CA ALA A 736 24.85 25.13 -7.45
C ALA A 736 26.13 25.56 -6.71
N GLY A 737 27.33 25.18 -7.20
CA GLY A 737 28.62 25.50 -6.61
C GLY A 737 28.92 24.71 -5.32
N ILE A 738 28.31 23.51 -5.14
CA ILE A 738 28.43 22.65 -3.97
C ILE A 738 29.17 21.38 -4.38
N PRO A 739 30.48 21.26 -4.08
CA PRO A 739 31.20 20.02 -4.29
C PRO A 739 30.79 18.95 -3.26
N ASP A 740 30.91 17.69 -3.66
CA ASP A 740 30.79 16.50 -2.79
C ASP A 740 29.51 16.46 -1.91
N PHE A 741 28.43 17.12 -2.34
CA PHE A 741 27.13 17.17 -1.63
C PHE A 741 27.19 17.73 -0.20
N GLU A 742 28.15 18.59 0.12
CA GLU A 742 28.43 19.10 1.48
C GLU A 742 27.22 19.74 2.15
N LYS A 743 26.36 20.42 1.41
CA LYS A 743 25.17 21.13 1.92
C LYS A 743 24.05 21.16 0.89
N LEU A 744 22.83 21.48 1.34
CA LEU A 744 21.72 21.70 0.42
C LEU A 744 21.93 22.95 -0.44
N PRO A 745 21.51 22.94 -1.71
CA PRO A 745 21.39 24.13 -2.54
C PRO A 745 20.54 25.21 -1.87
N ALA A 746 20.90 26.48 -2.06
CA ALA A 746 20.12 27.58 -1.49
C ALA A 746 18.79 27.82 -2.24
N ASP A 747 18.75 27.50 -3.53
CA ASP A 747 17.56 27.71 -4.39
C ASP A 747 16.51 26.61 -4.17
N GLY A 748 15.25 27.00 -3.91
CA GLY A 748 14.14 26.10 -3.65
C GLY A 748 13.78 25.20 -4.84
N THR A 749 13.93 25.69 -6.08
CA THR A 749 13.66 24.93 -7.30
C THR A 749 14.68 23.80 -7.46
N VAL A 750 15.97 24.11 -7.15
CA VAL A 750 17.05 23.12 -7.18
C VAL A 750 16.86 22.07 -6.11
N ARG A 751 16.42 22.46 -4.89
CA ARG A 751 16.06 21.53 -3.80
C ARG A 751 14.91 20.61 -4.21
N ALA A 752 13.85 21.15 -4.82
CA ALA A 752 12.72 20.35 -5.29
C ALA A 752 13.13 19.34 -6.37
N LYS A 753 14.00 19.74 -7.30
CA LYS A 753 14.55 18.83 -8.31
C LYS A 753 15.42 17.75 -7.69
N PHE A 754 16.24 18.09 -6.69
CA PHE A 754 17.02 17.11 -5.93
C PHE A 754 16.10 16.11 -5.21
N ALA A 755 15.03 16.59 -4.57
CA ALA A 755 14.06 15.71 -3.88
C ALA A 755 13.44 14.68 -4.85
N SER A 756 13.07 15.11 -6.05
CA SER A 756 12.53 14.20 -7.07
C SER A 756 13.57 13.19 -7.55
N LEU A 757 14.77 13.64 -7.89
CA LEU A 757 15.85 12.75 -8.36
C LEU A 757 16.27 11.74 -7.28
N PHE A 758 16.40 12.18 -6.04
CA PHE A 758 16.77 11.26 -4.93
C PHE A 758 15.69 10.21 -4.67
N ARG A 759 14.41 10.56 -4.78
CA ARG A 759 13.31 9.59 -4.69
C ARG A 759 13.42 8.52 -5.77
N ASP A 760 13.66 8.92 -7.02
CA ASP A 760 13.84 7.98 -8.13
C ASP A 760 15.09 7.12 -7.93
N PHE A 761 16.19 7.72 -7.48
CA PHE A 761 17.42 7.02 -7.12
C PHE A 761 17.16 5.94 -6.06
N ASN A 762 16.49 6.29 -4.96
CA ASN A 762 16.17 5.34 -3.90
C ASN A 762 15.26 4.21 -4.40
N GLY A 763 14.28 4.50 -5.26
CA GLY A 763 13.42 3.49 -5.87
C GLY A 763 14.20 2.47 -6.70
N TYR A 764 15.13 2.91 -7.54
CA TYR A 764 16.00 2.01 -8.30
C TYR A 764 16.97 1.24 -7.41
N LEU A 765 17.48 1.88 -6.35
CA LEU A 765 18.40 1.24 -5.40
C LEU A 765 17.74 0.09 -4.63
N GLU A 766 16.53 0.30 -4.12
CA GLU A 766 15.79 -0.76 -3.41
C GLU A 766 15.44 -1.92 -4.36
N ALA A 767 15.04 -1.62 -5.59
CA ALA A 767 14.83 -2.65 -6.60
C ALA A 767 16.13 -3.43 -6.89
N ALA A 768 17.25 -2.72 -7.10
CA ALA A 768 18.54 -3.33 -7.37
C ALA A 768 19.07 -4.19 -6.20
N LYS A 769 18.89 -3.74 -4.95
CA LYS A 769 19.30 -4.48 -3.74
C LYS A 769 18.62 -5.86 -3.68
N ILE A 770 17.32 -5.94 -3.95
CA ILE A 770 16.57 -7.19 -3.97
C ILE A 770 17.05 -8.09 -5.11
N GLN A 771 17.42 -7.50 -6.25
CA GLN A 771 17.91 -8.22 -7.44
C GLN A 771 19.38 -8.62 -7.39
N GLY A 772 20.10 -8.30 -6.28
CA GLY A 772 21.47 -8.72 -6.06
C GLY A 772 22.53 -7.63 -6.15
N PHE A 773 22.14 -6.37 -6.09
CA PHE A 773 23.09 -5.27 -5.88
C PHE A 773 23.72 -5.39 -4.48
N ARG A 774 25.04 -5.16 -4.43
CA ARG A 774 25.81 -5.15 -3.18
C ARG A 774 26.80 -4.01 -3.20
N TRP A 775 26.98 -3.32 -2.09
CA TRP A 775 27.89 -2.20 -1.95
C TRP A 775 29.38 -2.57 -2.15
N ASP A 776 29.76 -3.80 -1.80
CA ASP A 776 31.12 -4.32 -1.95
C ASP A 776 31.47 -4.71 -3.41
N LYS A 777 30.49 -4.65 -4.32
CA LYS A 777 30.67 -5.04 -5.73
C LYS A 777 30.48 -3.84 -6.65
N HIS A 778 31.57 -3.34 -7.22
CA HIS A 778 31.54 -2.15 -8.07
C HIS A 778 31.21 -2.42 -9.55
N THR A 779 31.45 -3.61 -10.07
CA THR A 779 31.23 -3.93 -11.49
C THR A 779 30.36 -5.18 -11.64
N TYR A 780 29.36 -5.08 -12.51
CA TYR A 780 28.40 -6.12 -12.82
C TYR A 780 28.47 -6.49 -14.30
N SER A 781 28.59 -7.77 -14.61
CA SER A 781 28.63 -8.29 -15.98
C SER A 781 27.35 -9.05 -16.27
N PHE A 782 26.66 -8.71 -17.35
CA PHE A 782 25.43 -9.36 -17.81
C PHE A 782 25.68 -9.94 -19.22
N LYS A 783 25.18 -11.16 -19.47
CA LYS A 783 25.10 -11.71 -20.82
C LYS A 783 23.72 -11.41 -21.38
N ASP A 784 23.68 -10.75 -22.51
CA ASP A 784 22.46 -10.60 -23.30
C ASP A 784 22.14 -11.96 -23.97
N GLU A 785 20.99 -12.54 -23.61
CA GLU A 785 20.56 -13.85 -24.09
C GLU A 785 20.25 -13.86 -25.61
N GLU A 786 19.89 -12.70 -26.20
CA GLU A 786 19.55 -12.58 -27.62
C GLU A 786 20.79 -12.34 -28.50
N SER A 787 21.69 -11.44 -28.07
CA SER A 787 22.86 -11.06 -28.86
C SER A 787 24.14 -11.83 -28.50
N GLY A 788 24.18 -12.51 -27.35
CA GLY A 788 25.37 -13.19 -26.80
C GLY A 788 26.46 -12.23 -26.31
N ASN A 789 26.23 -10.92 -26.37
CA ASN A 789 27.18 -9.90 -25.93
C ASN A 789 27.17 -9.77 -24.39
N SER A 790 28.31 -9.51 -23.79
CA SER A 790 28.37 -9.15 -22.37
C SER A 790 28.35 -7.63 -22.21
N ILE A 791 27.44 -7.16 -21.34
CA ILE A 791 27.36 -5.76 -20.93
C ILE A 791 27.99 -5.64 -19.54
N GLU A 792 28.95 -4.77 -19.37
CA GLU A 792 29.53 -4.46 -18.07
C GLU A 792 29.03 -3.09 -17.58
N ILE A 793 28.55 -3.02 -16.35
CA ILE A 793 28.10 -1.80 -15.68
C ILE A 793 28.94 -1.61 -14.43
N THR A 794 29.67 -0.51 -14.39
CA THR A 794 30.45 -0.10 -13.21
C THR A 794 29.67 0.98 -12.48
N MET A 795 29.55 0.86 -11.17
CA MET A 795 28.82 1.84 -10.35
C MET A 795 29.67 3.09 -10.15
N GLU A 796 29.04 4.26 -10.31
CA GLU A 796 29.67 5.58 -10.23
C GLU A 796 29.59 6.20 -8.83
N PHE A 797 28.97 5.50 -7.91
CA PHE A 797 28.78 5.90 -6.51
C PHE A 797 29.02 4.73 -5.56
N ASP A 798 29.31 5.04 -4.31
CA ASP A 798 29.48 4.12 -3.21
C ASP A 798 28.41 4.31 -2.12
N GLU A 799 28.46 3.49 -1.07
CA GLU A 799 27.54 3.60 0.07
C GLU A 799 27.64 4.94 0.78
N ASN A 800 28.85 5.51 0.87
CA ASN A 800 29.05 6.80 1.52
C ASN A 800 28.33 7.93 0.76
N ALA A 801 28.45 7.96 -0.58
CA ALA A 801 27.75 8.92 -1.40
C ALA A 801 26.22 8.83 -1.23
N PHE A 802 25.68 7.60 -1.19
CA PHE A 802 24.26 7.38 -0.89
C PHE A 802 23.86 7.93 0.48
N LEU A 803 24.63 7.63 1.52
CA LEU A 803 24.31 8.07 2.87
C LEU A 803 24.37 9.60 2.99
N VAL A 804 25.33 10.26 2.35
CA VAL A 804 25.41 11.72 2.27
C VAL A 804 24.17 12.30 1.60
N LEU A 805 23.77 11.74 0.47
CA LEU A 805 22.54 12.17 -0.22
C LEU A 805 21.27 11.92 0.62
N ALA A 806 21.19 10.79 1.32
CA ALA A 806 20.10 10.50 2.25
C ALA A 806 20.03 11.53 3.39
N GLN A 807 21.20 11.94 3.92
CA GLN A 807 21.27 13.00 4.93
C GLN A 807 20.79 14.34 4.36
N ARG A 808 21.23 14.73 3.15
CA ARG A 808 20.73 15.95 2.48
C ARG A 808 19.22 15.90 2.26
N TYR A 809 18.68 14.74 1.92
CA TYR A 809 17.24 14.57 1.75
C TYR A 809 16.48 14.72 3.09
N LYS A 810 17.00 14.15 4.19
CA LYS A 810 16.41 14.34 5.53
C LYS A 810 16.37 15.81 5.93
N GLU A 811 17.40 16.57 5.60
CA GLU A 811 17.49 18.02 5.90
C GLU A 811 16.42 18.84 5.16
N LEU A 812 15.95 18.40 3.99
CA LEU A 812 14.81 19.03 3.31
C LEU A 812 13.55 19.05 4.17
N SER A 813 13.30 17.99 4.95
CA SER A 813 12.13 17.88 5.83
C SER A 813 12.29 18.67 7.15
N ALA A 814 13.52 18.89 7.58
CA ALA A 814 13.84 19.60 8.82
C ALA A 814 13.99 21.13 8.62
N ALA A 815 13.93 21.61 7.36
CA ALA A 815 14.10 23.02 7.07
C ALA A 815 13.03 23.88 7.74
N SER A 816 13.48 24.92 8.46
CA SER A 816 12.63 25.86 9.20
C SER A 816 11.67 26.59 8.25
N PRO A 817 10.46 26.95 8.68
CA PRO A 817 9.51 27.77 7.91
C PRO A 817 10.09 29.13 7.46
N ASP A 818 11.15 29.59 8.09
CA ASP A 818 11.80 30.88 7.81
C ASP A 818 12.94 30.77 6.78
N ASP A 819 13.30 29.55 6.32
CA ASP A 819 14.29 29.37 5.25
C ASP A 819 13.65 29.73 3.90
N PRO A 820 14.13 30.76 3.18
CA PRO A 820 13.53 31.24 1.91
C PRO A 820 13.41 30.17 0.83
N GLY A 821 14.17 29.06 0.94
CA GLY A 821 14.13 27.95 0.02
C GLY A 821 13.19 26.80 0.41
N SER A 822 12.55 26.84 1.59
CA SER A 822 11.78 25.72 2.11
C SER A 822 10.29 25.72 1.70
N GLN A 823 9.77 26.81 1.12
CA GLN A 823 8.34 27.01 0.92
C GLN A 823 7.69 26.19 -0.20
N ASP A 824 8.48 25.57 -1.11
CA ASP A 824 7.99 24.92 -2.34
C ASP A 824 8.56 23.51 -2.56
N ILE A 825 9.07 22.82 -1.53
CA ILE A 825 9.73 21.53 -1.71
C ILE A 825 8.75 20.38 -1.50
N ASP A 826 8.60 19.53 -2.53
CA ASP A 826 7.85 18.30 -2.48
C ASP A 826 8.70 17.20 -1.82
N ILE A 827 8.44 16.94 -0.54
CA ILE A 827 9.10 15.87 0.21
C ILE A 827 8.03 14.84 0.59
N PRO A 828 8.01 13.65 -0.03
CA PRO A 828 7.12 12.57 0.39
C PRO A 828 7.44 12.15 1.83
N TYR A 829 6.48 12.27 2.72
CA TYR A 829 6.62 11.91 4.13
C TYR A 829 7.00 10.44 4.35
N ASP A 830 6.57 9.56 3.48
CA ASP A 830 6.83 8.11 3.52
C ASP A 830 8.31 7.81 3.38
N LEU A 831 9.00 8.50 2.46
CA LEU A 831 10.43 8.30 2.25
C LEU A 831 11.26 8.87 3.40
N VAL A 832 10.81 9.97 4.02
CA VAL A 832 11.47 10.51 5.22
C VAL A 832 11.36 9.54 6.39
N GLY A 833 10.20 8.92 6.60
CA GLY A 833 10.02 7.87 7.61
C GLY A 833 10.95 6.68 7.40
N TYR A 834 11.07 6.21 6.16
CA TYR A 834 11.99 5.15 5.77
C TYR A 834 13.45 5.54 6.01
N LEU A 835 13.87 6.71 5.53
CA LEU A 835 15.24 7.19 5.71
C LEU A 835 15.62 7.43 7.18
N THR A 836 14.64 7.61 8.07
CA THR A 836 14.91 7.73 9.52
C THR A 836 15.39 6.41 10.09
N GLU A 837 15.02 5.26 9.51
CA GLU A 837 15.52 3.94 9.89
C GLU A 837 16.98 3.69 9.42
N ILE A 838 17.45 4.45 8.44
CA ILE A 838 18.83 4.37 7.95
C ILE A 838 19.73 5.12 8.94
N ASP A 839 20.64 4.39 9.58
CA ASP A 839 21.64 5.00 10.47
C ASP A 839 22.70 5.76 9.65
N THR A 840 22.42 7.02 9.37
CA THR A 840 23.39 7.94 8.72
C THR A 840 24.52 8.36 9.65
N GLY A 841 24.47 7.98 10.93
CA GLY A 841 25.51 8.28 11.92
C GLY A 841 26.74 7.35 11.85
N VAL A 842 26.63 6.23 11.12
CA VAL A 842 27.74 5.26 10.95
C VAL A 842 28.71 5.70 9.85
N ILE A 843 28.41 6.76 9.10
CA ILE A 843 29.33 7.24 8.08
C ILE A 843 30.64 7.67 8.75
N ASP A 844 31.53 6.71 8.78
CA ASP A 844 32.96 6.88 8.93
C ASP A 844 33.40 7.88 10.01
N ALA A 845 32.80 7.71 11.22
CA ALA A 845 33.28 8.39 12.40
C ALA A 845 34.79 8.16 12.52
N ASP A 846 35.27 6.97 12.18
CA ASP A 846 36.67 6.60 12.18
C ASP A 846 37.47 7.35 11.11
N TYR A 847 36.93 7.53 9.91
CA TYR A 847 37.58 8.29 8.84
C TYR A 847 37.61 9.78 9.17
N MET A 848 36.52 10.38 9.61
CA MET A 848 36.44 11.77 10.04
C MET A 848 37.40 12.03 11.23
N ASN A 849 37.41 11.16 12.23
CA ASN A 849 38.31 11.26 13.38
C ASN A 849 39.77 11.13 12.93
N SER A 850 40.08 10.19 12.02
CA SER A 850 41.43 10.05 11.46
C SER A 850 41.89 11.33 10.73
N ARG A 851 41.02 12.00 9.98
CA ARG A 851 41.34 13.29 9.35
C ARG A 851 41.46 14.44 10.34
N PHE A 852 40.62 14.44 11.35
CA PHE A 852 40.70 15.40 12.45
C PHE A 852 42.02 15.26 13.22
N ASP A 853 42.42 14.03 13.59
CA ASP A 853 43.69 13.78 14.24
C ASP A 853 44.89 14.19 13.39
N LYS A 854 44.83 13.95 12.07
CA LYS A 854 45.86 14.41 11.13
C LYS A 854 45.96 15.93 11.11
N TYR A 855 44.85 16.62 11.07
CA TYR A 855 44.76 18.08 11.11
C TYR A 855 45.32 18.65 12.42
N LEU A 856 44.91 18.10 13.60
CA LEU A 856 45.42 18.49 14.91
C LEU A 856 46.93 18.28 15.03
N LYS A 857 47.45 17.15 14.50
CA LYS A 857 48.91 16.88 14.53
C LYS A 857 49.69 17.95 13.76
N LEU A 858 49.20 18.37 12.56
CA LEU A 858 49.85 19.37 11.75
C LEU A 858 49.83 20.76 12.37
N ILE A 859 48.74 21.14 13.06
CA ILE A 859 48.65 22.42 13.78
C ILE A 859 49.59 22.44 15.00
N ARG A 860 49.74 21.31 15.68
CA ARG A 860 50.61 21.21 16.89
C ARG A 860 52.09 21.05 16.56
N GLN A 861 52.45 20.70 15.34
CA GLN A 861 53.82 20.45 14.93
C GLN A 861 54.49 21.76 14.48
N GLU A 862 55.45 22.25 15.28
CA GLU A 862 56.29 23.40 14.93
C GLU A 862 57.02 23.14 13.59
N GLY A 863 56.78 24.00 12.57
CA GLY A 863 57.43 23.92 11.27
C GLY A 863 56.60 23.26 10.19
N SER A 864 55.31 22.90 10.43
CA SER A 864 54.38 22.51 9.35
C SER A 864 54.18 23.65 8.37
N SER A 865 54.18 23.36 7.06
CA SER A 865 53.90 24.40 6.07
C SER A 865 52.41 24.78 6.10
N GLU A 866 52.10 26.05 5.88
CA GLU A 866 50.74 26.59 5.80
C GLU A 866 49.92 25.85 4.75
N GLU A 867 50.55 25.44 3.63
CA GLU A 867 49.95 24.67 2.56
C GLU A 867 49.55 23.25 2.98
N SER A 868 50.32 22.59 3.84
CA SER A 868 49.97 21.23 4.37
C SER A 868 48.87 21.27 5.41
N ILE A 869 48.73 22.34 6.16
CA ILE A 869 47.62 22.53 7.14
C ILE A 869 46.34 22.82 6.37
N GLU A 870 46.38 23.68 5.37
CA GLU A 870 45.24 24.02 4.52
C GLU A 870 44.73 22.78 3.72
N GLN A 871 45.65 21.95 3.24
CA GLN A 871 45.30 20.68 2.58
C GLN A 871 44.64 19.69 3.55
N ALA A 872 45.17 19.56 4.77
CA ALA A 872 44.57 18.68 5.77
C ALA A 872 43.21 19.20 6.23
N LYS A 873 43.02 20.51 6.31
CA LYS A 873 41.75 21.16 6.61
C LYS A 873 40.74 20.88 5.50
N ALA A 874 41.13 21.01 4.22
CA ALA A 874 40.28 20.71 3.08
C ALA A 874 39.88 19.22 3.04
N GLU A 875 40.82 18.30 3.39
CA GLU A 875 40.49 16.87 3.53
C GLU A 875 39.51 16.60 4.66
N LEU A 876 39.60 17.31 5.80
CA LEU A 876 38.70 17.23 6.91
C LEU A 876 37.32 17.78 6.53
N HIS A 877 37.25 18.93 5.87
CA HIS A 877 36.00 19.55 5.42
C HIS A 877 35.21 18.65 4.45
N LYS A 878 35.88 17.82 3.63
CA LYS A 878 35.20 16.83 2.78
C LYS A 878 34.40 15.82 3.62
N THR A 879 34.85 15.49 4.83
CA THR A 879 34.10 14.59 5.73
C THR A 879 32.89 15.26 6.37
N PHE A 880 32.78 16.59 6.32
CA PHE A 880 31.63 17.32 6.85
C PHE A 880 30.35 17.09 6.06
N ALA A 881 30.46 16.55 4.85
CA ALA A 881 29.31 16.09 4.11
C ALA A 881 28.48 15.04 4.90
N ALA A 882 29.12 14.31 5.82
CA ALA A 882 28.47 13.36 6.73
C ALA A 882 27.75 14.03 7.92
N LEU A 883 27.92 15.32 8.13
CA LEU A 883 27.33 16.09 9.22
C LEU A 883 26.10 16.86 8.75
N THR A 884 25.13 17.08 9.66
CA THR A 884 24.03 17.99 9.41
C THR A 884 24.55 19.43 9.26
N GLN A 885 23.78 20.31 8.62
CA GLN A 885 24.17 21.72 8.46
C GLN A 885 24.43 22.40 9.81
N GLU A 886 23.67 22.04 10.83
CA GLU A 886 23.85 22.54 12.19
C GLU A 886 25.15 22.02 12.80
N GLU A 887 25.45 20.73 12.67
CA GLU A 887 26.73 20.15 13.11
C GLU A 887 27.92 20.75 12.39
N GLN A 888 27.80 21.00 11.06
CA GLN A 888 28.85 21.68 10.28
C GLN A 888 29.11 23.11 10.79
N LYS A 889 28.04 23.84 11.18
CA LYS A 889 28.18 25.16 11.79
C LYS A 889 29.07 25.10 13.04
N TYR A 890 28.77 24.17 13.96
CA TYR A 890 29.53 24.05 15.22
C TYR A 890 30.92 23.46 15.01
N ALA A 891 31.09 22.53 14.05
CA ALA A 891 32.42 22.03 13.68
C ALA A 891 33.32 23.18 13.17
N ASN A 892 32.79 24.04 12.30
CA ASN A 892 33.53 25.19 11.78
C ASN A 892 33.87 26.23 12.85
N ILE A 893 32.95 26.52 13.77
CA ILE A 893 33.19 27.41 14.90
C ILE A 893 34.34 26.84 15.77
N PHE A 894 34.25 25.54 16.08
CA PHE A 894 35.31 24.88 16.89
C PHE A 894 36.67 24.87 16.18
N LEU A 895 36.76 24.56 14.90
CA LEU A 895 38.01 24.62 14.12
C LEU A 895 38.59 26.02 14.09
N HIS A 896 37.76 27.04 13.95
CA HIS A 896 38.18 28.43 13.98
C HIS A 896 38.73 28.84 15.37
N ASP A 897 38.11 28.36 16.46
CA ASP A 897 38.60 28.66 17.82
C ASP A 897 39.94 27.96 18.10
N ILE A 898 40.19 26.76 17.55
CA ILE A 898 41.49 26.08 17.58
C ILE A 898 42.55 26.88 16.81
N GLU A 899 42.23 27.35 15.63
CA GLU A 899 43.15 28.13 14.79
C GLU A 899 43.57 29.43 15.46
N ARG A 900 42.69 30.06 16.21
CA ARG A 900 42.98 31.25 17.02
C ARG A 900 43.74 30.96 18.30
N GLY A 901 43.81 29.70 18.72
CA GLY A 901 44.38 29.31 19.97
C GLY A 901 43.46 29.56 21.20
N ASP A 902 42.15 29.86 20.93
CA ASP A 902 41.17 30.11 21.99
C ASP A 902 40.75 28.80 22.68
N VAL A 903 40.91 27.65 22.01
CA VAL A 903 40.64 26.32 22.52
C VAL A 903 41.81 25.39 22.20
N ILE A 904 42.20 24.57 23.19
CA ILE A 904 43.21 23.51 23.02
C ILE A 904 42.44 22.17 22.95
N ALA A 905 42.58 21.45 21.84
CA ALA A 905 41.97 20.14 21.69
C ALA A 905 42.59 19.13 22.67
N GLU A 906 41.76 18.38 23.38
CA GLU A 906 42.16 17.37 24.36
C GLU A 906 42.44 16.04 23.63
N ASP A 907 43.45 15.30 24.14
CA ASP A 907 43.77 14.00 23.55
C ASP A 907 42.67 12.97 23.84
N GLY A 908 42.23 12.29 22.81
CA GLY A 908 41.19 11.23 22.90
C GLY A 908 39.75 11.70 22.70
N LYS A 909 39.50 13.03 22.55
CA LYS A 909 38.19 13.54 22.15
C LYS A 909 38.04 13.54 20.62
N THR A 910 36.91 13.13 20.16
CA THR A 910 36.56 13.14 18.74
C THR A 910 36.00 14.50 18.29
N LEU A 911 36.00 14.77 16.99
CA LEU A 911 35.37 15.99 16.47
C LEU A 911 33.87 16.06 16.83
N ARG A 912 33.17 14.92 16.85
CA ARG A 912 31.76 14.88 17.28
C ARG A 912 31.55 15.24 18.75
N ASP A 913 32.48 14.89 19.60
CA ASP A 913 32.43 15.29 21.02
C ASP A 913 32.49 16.82 21.17
N TYR A 914 33.37 17.49 20.37
CA TYR A 914 33.45 18.94 20.37
C TYR A 914 32.21 19.59 19.70
N ILE A 915 31.67 19.03 18.61
CA ILE A 915 30.42 19.50 18.03
C ILE A 915 29.29 19.46 19.07
N THR A 916 29.19 18.35 19.81
CA THR A 916 28.19 18.17 20.86
C THR A 916 28.39 19.18 22.01
N GLU A 917 29.63 19.42 22.42
CA GLU A 917 29.94 20.44 23.46
C GLU A 917 29.53 21.85 23.01
N TYR A 918 29.80 22.21 21.76
CA TYR A 918 29.44 23.51 21.21
C TYR A 918 27.93 23.66 21.03
N GLN A 919 27.25 22.62 20.66
CA GLN A 919 25.76 22.58 20.61
C GLN A 919 25.17 22.77 22.02
N PHE A 920 25.77 22.10 23.05
CA PHE A 920 25.34 22.27 24.43
C PHE A 920 25.55 23.69 24.92
N ARG A 921 26.73 24.28 24.67
CA ARG A 921 27.00 25.68 25.03
C ARG A 921 26.04 26.66 24.35
N ALA A 922 25.80 26.49 23.06
CA ALA A 922 24.86 27.34 22.32
C ALA A 922 23.45 27.23 22.88
N LYS A 923 23.00 25.99 23.18
CA LYS A 923 21.69 25.73 23.80
C LYS A 923 21.59 26.34 25.22
N ASP A 924 22.68 26.26 25.96
CA ASP A 924 22.79 26.86 27.30
C ASP A 924 22.66 28.38 27.23
N ASP A 925 23.35 29.01 26.29
CA ASP A 925 23.28 30.45 26.04
C ASP A 925 21.87 30.86 25.55
N GLN A 926 21.22 30.07 24.68
CA GLN A 926 19.84 30.33 24.23
C GLN A 926 18.85 30.30 25.41
N ILE A 927 18.95 29.30 26.30
CA ILE A 927 18.11 29.18 27.48
C ILE A 927 18.33 30.37 28.42
N HIS A 928 19.61 30.73 28.68
CA HIS A 928 19.96 31.86 29.52
C HIS A 928 19.42 33.19 28.95
N ARG A 929 19.63 33.46 27.67
CA ARG A 929 19.10 34.65 26.99
C ARG A 929 17.58 34.72 27.06
N PHE A 930 16.92 33.62 26.73
CA PHE A 930 15.46 33.55 26.76
C PHE A 930 14.91 33.80 28.16
N ALA A 931 15.50 33.16 29.18
CA ALA A 931 15.14 33.36 30.58
C ALA A 931 15.35 34.81 31.01
N THR A 932 16.46 35.45 30.59
CA THR A 932 16.80 36.84 30.92
C THR A 932 15.83 37.84 30.27
N ILE A 933 15.51 37.66 28.99
CA ILE A 933 14.59 38.52 28.20
C ILE A 933 13.19 38.53 28.81
N PHE A 934 12.69 37.36 29.22
CA PHE A 934 11.35 37.19 29.73
C PHE A 934 11.28 37.17 31.27
N GLY A 935 12.43 37.23 31.96
CA GLY A 935 12.52 37.18 33.41
C GLY A 935 12.00 35.87 34.00
N LEU A 936 12.23 34.77 33.27
CA LEU A 936 11.81 33.42 33.64
C LEU A 936 12.73 32.79 34.71
N ASP A 937 12.18 31.84 35.46
CA ASP A 937 12.94 30.92 36.30
C ASP A 937 13.74 29.97 35.37
N GLU A 938 15.03 30.24 35.26
CA GLU A 938 15.94 29.54 34.35
C GLU A 938 16.05 28.05 34.67
N ASP A 939 16.05 27.67 35.94
CA ASP A 939 16.17 26.26 36.39
C ASP A 939 14.94 25.46 35.99
N LYS A 940 13.76 26.05 36.11
CA LYS A 940 12.51 25.43 35.65
C LYS A 940 12.48 25.28 34.14
N LEU A 941 12.96 26.27 33.39
CA LEU A 941 13.04 26.21 31.93
C LEU A 941 14.01 25.13 31.49
N ARG A 942 15.21 25.04 32.12
CA ARG A 942 16.21 23.98 31.87
C ARG A 942 15.64 22.60 32.12
N ASN A 943 14.96 22.41 33.26
CA ASN A 943 14.31 21.13 33.57
C ASN A 943 13.28 20.72 32.53
N MET A 944 12.48 21.64 32.01
CA MET A 944 11.51 21.35 30.96
C MET A 944 12.18 21.06 29.61
N MET A 945 13.25 21.79 29.27
CA MET A 945 14.03 21.56 28.05
C MET A 945 14.79 20.23 28.04
N GLY A 946 15.08 19.66 29.21
CA GLY A 946 15.69 18.34 29.36
C GLY A 946 14.72 17.17 29.20
N LEU A 947 13.42 17.43 29.15
CA LEU A 947 12.37 16.42 28.98
C LEU A 947 11.95 16.39 27.50
N ASN A 948 11.73 15.19 26.98
CA ASN A 948 11.21 15.03 25.61
C ASN A 948 9.69 15.29 25.60
N LEU A 949 9.30 16.56 25.60
CA LEU A 949 7.91 17.02 25.73
C LEU A 949 7.27 17.21 24.34
N ASN A 950 5.98 16.98 24.31
CA ASN A 950 5.11 17.29 23.16
C ASN A 950 3.89 18.14 23.62
N GLU A 951 3.05 18.59 22.71
CA GLU A 951 1.87 19.39 23.00
C GLU A 951 0.93 18.77 24.05
N ALA A 952 0.84 17.44 24.12
CA ALA A 952 0.00 16.73 25.06
C ALA A 952 0.63 16.66 26.47
N THR A 953 1.97 16.58 26.55
CA THR A 953 2.71 16.36 27.81
C THR A 953 3.35 17.62 28.39
N ILE A 954 3.41 18.72 27.65
CA ILE A 954 4.09 19.96 28.07
C ILE A 954 3.59 20.48 29.42
N ASN A 955 2.28 20.41 29.68
CA ASN A 955 1.68 20.86 30.93
C ASN A 955 1.31 19.72 31.90
N GLU A 956 1.87 18.56 31.72
CA GLU A 956 1.66 17.43 32.64
C GLU A 956 2.15 17.80 34.04
N PHE A 957 1.35 17.54 35.06
CA PHE A 957 1.55 17.97 36.46
C PHE A 957 1.59 19.50 36.65
N GLY A 958 1.08 20.31 35.71
CA GLY A 958 1.01 21.77 35.81
C GLY A 958 2.38 22.49 35.67
N ARG A 959 3.42 21.78 35.19
CA ARG A 959 4.79 22.29 35.08
C ARG A 959 4.94 23.51 34.18
N PHE A 960 4.19 23.55 33.08
CA PHE A 960 4.20 24.68 32.16
C PHE A 960 3.52 25.91 32.77
N ASP A 961 2.41 25.71 33.45
CA ASP A 961 1.72 26.80 34.16
C ASP A 961 2.57 27.37 35.30
N GLU A 962 3.38 26.56 35.99
CA GLU A 962 4.31 27.02 37.00
C GLU A 962 5.47 27.82 36.39
N LEU A 963 6.04 27.40 35.28
CA LEU A 963 7.06 28.16 34.55
C LEU A 963 6.48 29.49 34.07
N LYS A 964 5.31 29.51 33.53
CA LYS A 964 4.61 30.71 33.05
C LYS A 964 4.33 31.71 34.15
N LYS A 965 4.12 31.27 35.38
CA LYS A 965 3.96 32.19 36.54
C LYS A 965 5.21 32.97 36.86
N SER A 966 6.39 32.47 36.49
CA SER A 966 7.68 33.16 36.73
C SER A 966 7.97 34.28 35.73
N VAL A 967 7.24 34.38 34.63
CA VAL A 967 7.42 35.41 33.58
C VAL A 967 7.25 36.82 34.15
N ASP A 968 8.24 37.68 33.93
CA ASP A 968 8.13 39.12 34.19
C ASP A 968 7.29 39.81 33.10
N LYS A 969 6.05 40.17 33.45
CA LYS A 969 5.08 40.76 32.52
C LYS A 969 5.55 42.11 31.94
N SER A 970 6.41 42.83 32.65
CA SER A 970 6.95 44.12 32.22
C SER A 970 8.01 43.90 31.13
N LYS A 971 8.93 42.93 31.34
CA LYS A 971 9.93 42.52 30.34
C LYS A 971 9.28 41.94 29.10
N ALA A 972 8.34 41.02 29.26
CA ALA A 972 7.61 40.43 28.16
C ALA A 972 6.86 41.47 27.30
N LYS A 973 6.23 42.45 27.97
CA LYS A 973 5.55 43.58 27.31
C LYS A 973 6.54 44.43 26.52
N ALA A 974 7.66 44.81 27.13
CA ALA A 974 8.70 45.62 26.48
C ALA A 974 9.29 44.92 25.25
N PHE A 975 9.53 43.60 25.33
CA PHE A 975 10.02 42.80 24.19
C PHE A 975 9.03 42.82 23.04
N PHE A 976 7.74 42.49 23.26
CA PHE A 976 6.76 42.43 22.16
C PHE A 976 6.38 43.82 21.63
N GLU A 977 6.38 44.87 22.45
CA GLU A 977 6.14 46.25 21.97
C GLU A 977 7.31 46.75 21.12
N ALA A 978 8.55 46.40 21.45
CA ALA A 978 9.73 46.73 20.63
C ALA A 978 9.73 45.95 19.32
N TYR A 979 9.35 44.64 19.35
CA TYR A 979 9.30 43.79 18.20
C TYR A 979 8.19 44.20 17.18
N GLU A 980 7.00 44.53 17.66
CA GLU A 980 5.84 44.91 16.83
C GLU A 980 5.71 46.42 16.57
N GLN A 981 6.55 47.23 17.17
CA GLN A 981 6.51 48.70 17.13
C GLN A 981 5.11 49.27 17.46
N THR A 982 4.32 48.57 18.29
CA THR A 982 2.95 48.93 18.67
C THR A 982 2.71 48.66 20.15
N LYS A 983 1.91 49.54 20.81
CA LYS A 983 1.52 49.33 22.21
C LYS A 983 0.54 48.16 22.35
N LEU A 984 0.86 47.20 23.20
CA LEU A 984 0.08 45.98 23.42
C LEU A 984 -0.68 45.99 24.75
N ILE A 985 -1.89 45.47 24.71
CA ILE A 985 -2.71 45.26 25.91
C ILE A 985 -2.27 44.00 26.65
N PRO A 986 -2.34 43.94 27.99
CA PRO A 986 -1.85 42.85 28.81
C PRO A 986 -2.36 41.44 28.38
N PRO A 987 -3.61 41.23 28.04
CA PRO A 987 -4.07 39.92 27.56
C PRO A 987 -3.34 39.42 26.30
N LYS A 988 -3.02 40.33 25.37
CA LYS A 988 -2.32 39.99 24.11
C LYS A 988 -0.85 39.62 24.37
N VAL A 989 -0.21 40.36 25.32
CA VAL A 989 1.15 40.04 25.78
C VAL A 989 1.20 38.64 26.40
N ASN A 990 0.28 38.30 27.29
CA ASN A 990 0.21 37.00 27.96
C ASN A 990 0.04 35.85 26.97
N MET A 991 -0.80 36.04 25.96
CA MET A 991 -1.04 35.02 24.92
C MET A 991 0.21 34.79 24.06
N LYS A 992 0.89 35.86 23.64
CA LYS A 992 2.12 35.79 22.86
C LYS A 992 3.26 35.12 23.65
N THR A 993 3.38 35.46 24.91
CA THR A 993 4.37 34.85 25.81
C THR A 993 4.11 33.36 25.96
N ASP A 994 2.85 32.93 26.12
CA ASP A 994 2.49 31.51 26.21
C ASP A 994 2.88 30.77 24.94
N GLN A 995 2.59 31.33 23.79
CA GLN A 995 2.91 30.71 22.48
C GLN A 995 4.43 30.62 22.25
N LEU A 996 5.16 31.72 22.47
CA LEU A 996 6.59 31.75 22.24
C LEU A 996 7.33 30.80 23.19
N LEU A 997 6.90 30.73 24.45
CA LEU A 997 7.44 29.84 25.46
C LEU A 997 7.17 28.37 25.13
N ARG A 998 5.95 28.02 24.67
CA ARG A 998 5.64 26.67 24.17
C ARG A 998 6.51 26.30 22.99
N GLN A 999 6.61 27.17 22.02
CA GLN A 999 7.41 26.96 20.83
C GLN A 999 8.89 26.75 21.24
N PHE A 1000 9.44 27.60 22.11
CA PHE A 1000 10.83 27.48 22.58
C PHE A 1000 11.11 26.11 23.22
N ILE A 1001 10.19 25.62 24.06
CA ILE A 1001 10.34 24.31 24.72
C ILE A 1001 10.18 23.16 23.73
N LEU A 1002 9.17 23.21 22.86
CA LEU A 1002 8.86 22.10 21.95
C LEU A 1002 9.84 21.96 20.80
N THR A 1003 10.47 23.05 20.36
CA THR A 1003 11.51 23.04 19.31
C THR A 1003 12.90 22.76 19.86
N GLY A 1004 13.06 22.70 21.18
CA GLY A 1004 14.35 22.45 21.82
C GLY A 1004 15.26 23.69 21.95
N GLY A 1005 14.70 24.89 21.71
CA GLY A 1005 15.39 26.18 21.78
C GLY A 1005 15.56 26.84 20.40
N PHE A 1006 15.70 28.14 20.37
CA PHE A 1006 16.05 28.95 19.21
C PHE A 1006 16.65 30.30 19.64
N GLU A 1007 17.34 30.97 18.74
CA GLU A 1007 17.91 32.28 19.04
C GLU A 1007 16.80 33.35 19.13
N VAL A 1008 16.83 34.12 20.23
CA VAL A 1008 15.95 35.27 20.44
C VAL A 1008 16.81 36.48 20.65
N ASP A 1009 16.78 37.42 19.72
CA ASP A 1009 17.49 38.68 19.83
C ASP A 1009 16.56 39.77 20.37
N MET A 1010 17.10 40.66 21.20
CA MET A 1010 16.39 41.88 21.59
C MET A 1010 16.25 42.77 20.35
N PRO A 1011 15.06 43.25 19.99
CA PRO A 1011 14.84 44.09 18.83
C PRO A 1011 15.51 45.46 18.96
#